data_76a813f38442369db9d0ca9bd5dd86da
#
_entry.id   76a813f38442369db9d0ca9bd5dd86da
#
_cell.length_a   1.000
_cell.length_b   1.000
_cell.length_c   1.000
_cell.angle_alpha   90.00
_cell.angle_beta   90.00
_cell.angle_gamma   90.00
#
_symmetry.space_group_name_H-M   'P 1'
#
loop_
_entity.id
_entity.type
_entity.pdbx_description
1 polymer ?
#
loop_
_entity_poly.entity_id
_entity_poly.type
_entity_poly.pdbx_seq_one_letter_code
_entity_poly.pdbx_strand_id
1 'polypeptide(L)'
;MNNLILAGTVFLSAYSQNPIPPDVTKKPVEMTIHDDTRIDNYYWMRLTDTQKSAKNQDAQTNEVLDYINLENEYTQTSLSHTKNFQDELYNEIVGRIKKDDKSVPYLDNGYYYYSRYEEKKEYAIYCRKKGSLNGEEEIILDVNTLADGYDYFAVGGMSVSPDNNWLAFGTDTLSRRFYEIHFKNLSTGKVLEKTIPNTTASVAWANDNKTVFYASKNMVTLLSERIYRHKVGHSSDQDVMVYKEDDITYYNGVYRSKSGEYIIIYNSSTLVSDYHILRSDNPDGSFVNFSHRGTEHEYSIEHFKNKFYIVTNRDAKNNRLMETPDNATDISNWKEVISHKDDVHLLGIEIFNNHLVINERKDGLRGLRVINQSTGDDYQIDFGEKTYTARISTNREFNTNILRYGYSSLVTPGSTYDYNMDTGEKTLLKQREVVGGYDSEAYYAERLYANARDGKLIPISLVYKKDQKLDRPQNLLLYAYGSYGSTNDPYFSSTRLSLLDRGFIFAIAHIRGSQIYGRQSYDDGKLLNKKNTFNDFIDAGKYLIENNYTDTDQLFCRGGSAGGLLIGAVVNMEPSLWKGAIAGVPFVDVITTMLDPSIPLTSNEWDEWGDPRKKEYYDYMLSYSPYDQVSDREYPNMLVTSGFFDSQVQYWEPLKWVAKLRDHWDGSNKLFLHMNMDAGHGGKSGRFRRYRQTALEYAFLLDLVGKDLNF
;
A
#
# COMPACT_ATOMS: atom_id res chain seq x y z
N MET A 1 -64.46 25.42 -46.90
CA MET A 1 -64.25 24.08 -46.37
C MET A 1 -62.84 23.99 -45.86
N ASN A 2 -62.64 24.23 -44.57
CA ASN A 2 -61.33 24.22 -43.95
C ASN A 2 -61.14 22.85 -43.28
N ASN A 3 -60.15 22.12 -43.73
CA ASN A 3 -59.67 20.90 -43.03
C ASN A 3 -58.58 21.29 -42.02
N LEU A 4 -58.91 21.22 -40.71
CA LEU A 4 -57.94 21.23 -39.64
C LEU A 4 -57.31 19.81 -39.52
N ILE A 5 -56.01 19.70 -39.71
CA ILE A 5 -55.23 18.51 -39.38
C ILE A 5 -54.74 18.72 -37.93
N LEU A 6 -55.28 17.92 -36.99
CA LEU A 6 -54.73 17.80 -35.60
C LEU A 6 -53.49 16.88 -35.69
N ALA A 7 -52.32 17.46 -35.43
CA ALA A 7 -51.10 16.72 -35.18
C ALA A 7 -51.09 16.30 -33.70
N GLY A 8 -51.37 15.04 -33.44
CA GLY A 8 -51.21 14.43 -32.10
C GLY A 8 -49.75 14.19 -31.80
N THR A 9 -49.18 14.93 -30.86
CA THR A 9 -47.84 14.69 -30.32
C THR A 9 -47.93 13.50 -29.37
N VAL A 10 -47.43 12.34 -29.81
CA VAL A 10 -47.26 11.19 -28.95
C VAL A 10 -46.02 11.45 -28.08
N PHE A 11 -46.24 11.78 -26.80
CA PHE A 11 -45.16 11.70 -25.82
C PHE A 11 -44.88 10.20 -25.52
N LEU A 12 -43.84 9.66 -26.11
CA LEU A 12 -43.22 8.46 -25.67
C LEU A 12 -42.52 8.75 -24.32
N SER A 13 -43.19 8.43 -23.20
CA SER A 13 -42.54 8.31 -21.93
C SER A 13 -41.59 7.12 -22.01
N ALA A 14 -40.30 7.39 -22.17
CA ALA A 14 -39.27 6.40 -21.96
C ALA A 14 -39.32 6.00 -20.48
N TYR A 15 -39.99 4.91 -20.16
CA TYR A 15 -39.77 4.22 -18.91
C TYR A 15 -38.30 3.78 -18.93
N SER A 16 -37.42 4.41 -18.19
CA SER A 16 -36.11 3.90 -17.88
C SER A 16 -36.32 2.61 -17.10
N GLN A 17 -36.22 1.47 -17.80
CA GLN A 17 -36.14 0.20 -17.09
C GLN A 17 -34.86 0.28 -16.23
N ASN A 18 -34.97 -0.05 -14.96
CA ASN A 18 -33.80 -0.20 -14.11
C ASN A 18 -32.81 -1.17 -14.81
N PRO A 19 -31.54 -0.84 -14.91
CA PRO A 19 -30.57 -1.72 -15.55
C PRO A 19 -30.58 -3.09 -14.84
N ILE A 20 -30.59 -4.14 -15.65
CA ILE A 20 -30.62 -5.53 -15.16
C ILE A 20 -29.18 -5.95 -14.89
N PRO A 21 -28.88 -6.53 -13.72
CA PRO A 21 -27.55 -7.08 -13.44
C PRO A 21 -27.13 -8.10 -14.50
N PRO A 22 -25.85 -8.15 -14.91
CA PRO A 22 -25.36 -9.14 -15.84
C PRO A 22 -25.55 -10.57 -15.30
N ASP A 23 -25.99 -11.46 -16.18
CA ASP A 23 -25.99 -12.91 -15.94
C ASP A 23 -24.74 -13.53 -16.59
N VAL A 24 -24.21 -14.58 -15.98
CA VAL A 24 -22.98 -15.24 -16.44
C VAL A 24 -23.10 -16.75 -16.42
N THR A 25 -22.58 -17.38 -17.47
CA THR A 25 -22.64 -18.85 -17.62
C THR A 25 -21.86 -19.56 -16.52
N LYS A 26 -22.53 -20.50 -15.84
CA LYS A 26 -21.90 -21.41 -14.88
C LYS A 26 -21.23 -22.56 -15.62
N LYS A 27 -19.94 -22.77 -15.35
CA LYS A 27 -19.14 -23.89 -15.86
C LYS A 27 -18.49 -24.59 -14.64
N PRO A 28 -19.20 -25.49 -13.97
CA PRO A 28 -18.76 -26.06 -12.69
C PRO A 28 -17.45 -26.84 -12.85
N VAL A 29 -16.52 -26.58 -11.94
CA VAL A 29 -15.27 -27.30 -11.78
C VAL A 29 -15.25 -27.88 -10.36
N GLU A 30 -15.09 -29.19 -10.25
CA GLU A 30 -14.93 -29.88 -8.97
C GLU A 30 -13.44 -29.87 -8.56
N MET A 31 -13.18 -29.46 -7.33
CA MET A 31 -11.84 -29.39 -6.75
C MET A 31 -11.85 -30.13 -5.42
N THR A 32 -11.16 -31.28 -5.38
CA THR A 32 -11.12 -32.16 -4.21
C THR A 32 -9.76 -32.10 -3.54
N ILE A 33 -9.73 -31.82 -2.25
CA ILE A 33 -8.57 -31.91 -1.39
C ILE A 33 -9.04 -32.27 0.04
N HIS A 34 -8.26 -33.06 0.78
CA HIS A 34 -8.55 -33.46 2.17
C HIS A 34 -9.93 -34.12 2.37
N ASP A 35 -10.40 -34.88 1.38
CA ASP A 35 -11.73 -35.51 1.33
C ASP A 35 -12.90 -34.50 1.30
N ASP A 36 -12.63 -33.22 1.01
CA ASP A 36 -13.59 -32.16 0.77
C ASP A 36 -13.61 -31.77 -0.72
N THR A 37 -14.82 -31.60 -1.28
CA THR A 37 -15.01 -31.23 -2.69
C THR A 37 -15.73 -29.90 -2.79
N ARG A 38 -15.03 -28.88 -3.28
CA ARG A 38 -15.60 -27.58 -3.61
C ARG A 38 -16.01 -27.55 -5.08
N ILE A 39 -17.13 -26.89 -5.37
CA ILE A 39 -17.59 -26.64 -6.75
C ILE A 39 -17.42 -25.15 -7.05
N ASP A 40 -16.63 -24.85 -8.06
CA ASP A 40 -16.42 -23.49 -8.56
C ASP A 40 -17.06 -23.32 -9.93
N ASN A 41 -18.19 -22.61 -9.99
CA ASN A 41 -18.92 -22.35 -11.22
C ASN A 41 -18.22 -21.36 -12.15
N TYR A 42 -17.26 -20.60 -11.63
CA TYR A 42 -16.64 -19.44 -12.28
C TYR A 42 -15.12 -19.58 -12.42
N TYR A 43 -14.55 -20.77 -12.18
CA TYR A 43 -13.12 -21.05 -12.32
C TYR A 43 -12.58 -20.69 -13.72
N TRP A 44 -13.41 -20.82 -14.75
CA TRP A 44 -13.10 -20.50 -16.12
C TRP A 44 -12.77 -19.03 -16.40
N MET A 45 -13.10 -18.11 -15.49
CA MET A 45 -12.78 -16.68 -15.61
C MET A 45 -11.28 -16.38 -15.43
N ARG A 46 -10.46 -17.37 -15.10
CA ARG A 46 -9.02 -17.20 -14.87
C ARG A 46 -8.28 -17.17 -16.20
N LEU A 47 -7.85 -15.99 -16.65
CA LEU A 47 -6.97 -15.83 -17.81
C LEU A 47 -5.51 -15.80 -17.35
N THR A 48 -4.65 -16.43 -18.17
CA THR A 48 -3.20 -16.31 -18.05
C THR A 48 -2.74 -14.93 -18.53
N ASP A 49 -1.54 -14.52 -18.15
CA ASP A 49 -0.95 -13.27 -18.60
C ASP A 49 -0.72 -13.26 -20.13
N THR A 50 -0.43 -14.44 -20.71
CA THR A 50 -0.33 -14.61 -22.15
C THR A 50 -1.66 -14.32 -22.85
N GLN A 51 -2.79 -14.80 -22.30
CA GLN A 51 -4.12 -14.52 -22.82
C GLN A 51 -4.46 -13.04 -22.68
N LYS A 52 -4.21 -12.43 -21.52
CA LYS A 52 -4.49 -10.99 -21.29
C LYS A 52 -3.72 -10.06 -22.26
N SER A 53 -2.53 -10.46 -22.69
CA SER A 53 -1.67 -9.69 -23.60
C SER A 53 -1.73 -10.11 -25.05
N ALA A 54 -2.53 -11.13 -25.41
CA ALA A 54 -2.62 -11.66 -26.75
C ALA A 54 -3.28 -10.66 -27.73
N LYS A 55 -2.65 -10.45 -28.88
CA LYS A 55 -3.24 -9.62 -29.96
C LYS A 55 -4.51 -10.26 -30.57
N ASN A 56 -4.54 -11.59 -30.64
CA ASN A 56 -5.69 -12.37 -31.11
C ASN A 56 -6.24 -13.11 -29.89
N GLN A 57 -7.39 -12.70 -29.43
CA GLN A 57 -8.04 -13.25 -28.25
C GLN A 57 -8.70 -14.60 -28.61
N ASP A 58 -8.55 -15.59 -27.73
CA ASP A 58 -9.27 -16.86 -27.82
C ASP A 58 -10.73 -16.72 -27.32
N ALA A 59 -11.51 -17.78 -27.46
CA ALA A 59 -12.93 -17.79 -27.08
C ALA A 59 -13.13 -17.52 -25.56
N GLN A 60 -12.26 -18.07 -24.70
CA GLN A 60 -12.33 -17.84 -23.26
C GLN A 60 -12.03 -16.39 -22.92
N THR A 61 -11.00 -15.82 -23.53
CA THR A 61 -10.63 -14.42 -23.31
C THR A 61 -11.76 -13.48 -23.72
N ASN A 62 -12.38 -13.70 -24.89
CA ASN A 62 -13.52 -12.89 -25.32
C ASN A 62 -14.69 -13.00 -24.34
N GLU A 63 -15.07 -14.20 -23.90
CA GLU A 63 -16.17 -14.40 -22.98
C GLU A 63 -15.94 -13.71 -21.62
N VAL A 64 -14.71 -13.74 -21.12
CA VAL A 64 -14.33 -13.04 -19.88
C VAL A 64 -14.39 -11.53 -20.05
N LEU A 65 -13.85 -11.00 -21.15
CA LEU A 65 -13.88 -9.56 -21.43
C LEU A 65 -15.30 -9.06 -21.66
N ASP A 66 -16.14 -9.81 -22.34
CA ASP A 66 -17.56 -9.48 -22.53
C ASP A 66 -18.27 -9.37 -21.18
N TYR A 67 -18.05 -10.32 -20.27
CA TYR A 67 -18.64 -10.25 -18.92
C TYR A 67 -18.12 -9.05 -18.10
N ILE A 68 -16.83 -8.78 -18.13
CA ILE A 68 -16.26 -7.58 -17.48
C ILE A 68 -16.89 -6.30 -18.04
N ASN A 69 -17.05 -6.21 -19.36
CA ASN A 69 -17.64 -5.04 -20.02
C ASN A 69 -19.11 -4.86 -19.60
N LEU A 70 -19.87 -5.95 -19.52
CA LEU A 70 -21.26 -5.92 -19.04
C LEU A 70 -21.35 -5.44 -17.58
N GLU A 71 -20.48 -5.90 -16.68
CA GLU A 71 -20.42 -5.43 -15.30
C GLU A 71 -20.04 -3.94 -15.19
N ASN A 72 -19.08 -3.48 -15.99
CA ASN A 72 -18.71 -2.08 -16.06
C ASN A 72 -19.87 -1.23 -16.61
N GLU A 73 -20.56 -1.67 -17.65
CA GLU A 73 -21.72 -0.99 -18.24
C GLU A 73 -22.90 -0.94 -17.24
N TYR A 74 -23.18 -2.05 -16.58
CA TYR A 74 -24.20 -2.12 -15.53
C TYR A 74 -23.91 -1.10 -14.41
N THR A 75 -22.67 -1.08 -13.92
CA THR A 75 -22.25 -0.14 -12.87
C THR A 75 -22.37 1.31 -13.33
N GLN A 76 -21.89 1.64 -14.53
CA GLN A 76 -21.97 2.98 -15.10
C GLN A 76 -23.41 3.43 -15.31
N THR A 77 -24.27 2.56 -15.85
CA THR A 77 -25.68 2.87 -16.13
C THR A 77 -26.44 3.06 -14.84
N SER A 78 -26.25 2.17 -13.87
CA SER A 78 -26.92 2.24 -12.57
C SER A 78 -26.54 3.49 -11.77
N LEU A 79 -25.29 3.95 -11.89
CA LEU A 79 -24.77 5.13 -11.23
C LEU A 79 -24.75 6.38 -12.14
N SER A 80 -25.40 6.33 -13.32
CA SER A 80 -25.40 7.44 -14.28
C SER A 80 -25.95 8.75 -13.71
N HIS A 81 -26.95 8.67 -12.83
CA HIS A 81 -27.51 9.83 -12.12
C HIS A 81 -26.51 10.54 -11.21
N THR A 82 -25.46 9.86 -10.77
CA THR A 82 -24.37 10.43 -9.96
C THR A 82 -23.21 10.99 -10.79
N LYS A 83 -23.24 10.87 -12.13
CA LYS A 83 -22.09 11.17 -12.99
C LYS A 83 -21.58 12.60 -12.86
N ASN A 84 -22.48 13.59 -12.87
CA ASN A 84 -22.11 15.00 -12.69
C ASN A 84 -21.48 15.20 -11.32
N PHE A 85 -22.07 14.61 -10.29
CA PHE A 85 -21.57 14.69 -8.93
C PHE A 85 -20.20 14.00 -8.76
N GLN A 86 -19.94 12.89 -9.44
CA GLN A 86 -18.60 12.29 -9.49
C GLN A 86 -17.57 13.25 -10.09
N ASP A 87 -17.94 13.99 -11.15
CA ASP A 87 -17.05 14.97 -11.76
C ASP A 87 -16.83 16.19 -10.84
N GLU A 88 -17.84 16.62 -10.11
CA GLU A 88 -17.72 17.67 -9.08
C GLU A 88 -16.80 17.23 -7.94
N LEU A 89 -17.01 16.03 -7.38
CA LEU A 89 -16.14 15.46 -6.34
C LEU A 89 -14.69 15.32 -6.82
N TYR A 90 -14.50 14.86 -8.05
CA TYR A 90 -13.17 14.80 -8.64
C TYR A 90 -12.50 16.17 -8.72
N ASN A 91 -13.22 17.17 -9.22
CA ASN A 91 -12.72 18.54 -9.34
C ASN A 91 -12.44 19.16 -7.96
N GLU A 92 -13.30 18.90 -6.98
CA GLU A 92 -13.13 19.32 -5.59
C GLU A 92 -11.87 18.69 -4.96
N ILE A 93 -11.70 17.39 -5.10
CA ILE A 93 -10.54 16.66 -4.58
C ILE A 93 -9.23 17.16 -5.22
N VAL A 94 -9.21 17.25 -6.56
CA VAL A 94 -8.04 17.71 -7.32
C VAL A 94 -7.78 19.19 -7.10
N GLY A 95 -8.85 20.00 -6.92
CA GLY A 95 -8.78 21.42 -6.62
C GLY A 95 -8.05 21.74 -5.32
N ARG A 96 -8.12 20.83 -4.32
CA ARG A 96 -7.39 20.99 -3.04
C ARG A 96 -5.89 20.67 -3.14
N ILE A 97 -5.42 20.15 -4.27
CA ILE A 97 -4.02 19.76 -4.44
C ILE A 97 -3.25 20.90 -5.10
N LYS A 98 -2.16 21.33 -4.47
CA LYS A 98 -1.23 22.31 -5.06
C LYS A 98 -0.61 21.72 -6.34
N LYS A 99 -0.83 22.40 -7.47
CA LYS A 99 -0.49 21.88 -8.80
C LYS A 99 1.00 22.05 -9.13
N ASP A 100 1.60 23.16 -8.72
CA ASP A 100 3.00 23.54 -8.92
C ASP A 100 3.85 23.28 -7.66
N ASP A 101 3.69 22.12 -7.06
CA ASP A 101 4.33 21.77 -5.79
C ASP A 101 5.75 21.21 -5.96
N LYS A 102 6.57 21.38 -4.92
CA LYS A 102 7.92 20.79 -4.83
C LYS A 102 8.16 20.14 -3.48
N SER A 103 8.94 19.06 -3.46
CA SER A 103 9.39 18.42 -2.22
C SER A 103 10.40 19.28 -1.47
N VAL A 104 10.59 19.02 -0.17
CA VAL A 104 11.69 19.60 0.60
C VAL A 104 13.01 19.01 0.07
N PRO A 105 13.99 19.85 -0.33
CA PRO A 105 15.28 19.36 -0.78
C PRO A 105 16.07 18.68 0.34
N TYR A 106 16.76 17.59 0.03
CA TYR A 106 17.70 16.92 0.94
C TYR A 106 19.11 16.90 0.35
N LEU A 107 20.11 17.03 1.22
CA LEU A 107 21.51 16.96 0.84
C LEU A 107 21.95 15.49 0.76
N ASP A 108 22.60 15.12 -0.34
CA ASP A 108 23.26 13.84 -0.53
C ASP A 108 24.47 14.03 -1.42
N ASN A 109 25.64 13.65 -0.94
CA ASN A 109 26.90 13.66 -1.71
C ASN A 109 27.18 14.99 -2.48
N GLY A 110 26.95 16.11 -1.80
CA GLY A 110 27.23 17.45 -2.33
C GLY A 110 26.15 18.03 -3.25
N TYR A 111 25.02 17.37 -3.41
CA TYR A 111 23.88 17.87 -4.17
C TYR A 111 22.61 17.89 -3.32
N TYR A 112 21.77 18.91 -3.55
CA TYR A 112 20.40 18.99 -3.01
C TYR A 112 19.42 18.38 -3.99
N TYR A 113 18.84 17.24 -3.65
CA TYR A 113 17.86 16.52 -4.46
C TYR A 113 16.44 16.88 -4.06
N TYR A 114 15.56 17.05 -5.04
CA TYR A 114 14.12 17.30 -4.85
C TYR A 114 13.33 16.92 -6.10
N SER A 115 12.02 16.80 -5.92
CA SER A 115 11.07 16.67 -7.02
C SER A 115 10.14 17.89 -7.08
N ARG A 116 9.70 18.25 -8.27
CA ARG A 116 8.70 19.26 -8.48
C ARG A 116 7.66 18.82 -9.50
N TYR A 117 6.53 19.48 -9.48
CA TYR A 117 5.45 19.30 -10.43
C TYR A 117 5.19 20.59 -11.20
N GLU A 118 4.69 20.47 -12.40
CA GLU A 118 4.16 21.55 -13.20
C GLU A 118 2.63 21.47 -13.25
N GLU A 119 1.95 22.60 -13.37
CA GLU A 119 0.50 22.74 -13.16
C GLU A 119 -0.35 21.73 -13.92
N LYS A 120 -0.02 21.47 -15.19
CA LYS A 120 -0.80 20.61 -16.11
C LYS A 120 -0.20 19.22 -16.28
N LYS A 121 0.79 18.85 -15.46
CA LYS A 121 1.53 17.60 -15.59
C LYS A 121 1.12 16.59 -14.52
N GLU A 122 1.03 15.33 -14.92
CA GLU A 122 0.63 14.22 -14.04
C GLU A 122 1.80 13.62 -13.25
N TYR A 123 3.03 13.81 -13.70
CA TYR A 123 4.21 13.15 -13.14
C TYR A 123 5.22 14.16 -12.62
N ALA A 124 6.08 13.69 -11.71
CA ALA A 124 7.16 14.48 -11.14
C ALA A 124 8.30 14.74 -12.13
N ILE A 125 8.95 15.89 -11.94
CA ILE A 125 10.25 16.22 -12.50
C ILE A 125 11.25 16.14 -11.36
N TYR A 126 12.25 15.26 -11.47
CA TYR A 126 13.29 15.09 -10.48
C TYR A 126 14.47 15.98 -10.80
N CYS A 127 14.90 16.73 -9.80
CA CYS A 127 15.92 17.77 -9.94
C CYS A 127 16.98 17.63 -8.86
N ARG A 128 18.16 18.25 -9.12
CA ARG A 128 19.20 18.46 -8.13
C ARG A 128 19.88 19.82 -8.31
N LYS A 129 20.55 20.30 -7.25
CA LYS A 129 21.36 21.52 -7.26
C LYS A 129 22.68 21.25 -6.58
N LYS A 130 23.78 21.66 -7.19
CA LYS A 130 25.14 21.44 -6.67
C LYS A 130 25.48 22.42 -5.55
N GLY A 131 25.95 21.92 -4.43
CA GLY A 131 26.58 22.64 -3.32
C GLY A 131 25.67 23.59 -2.55
N SER A 132 24.60 24.14 -3.15
CA SER A 132 23.74 25.15 -2.53
C SER A 132 22.33 25.10 -3.07
N LEU A 133 21.35 25.45 -2.23
CA LEU A 133 19.95 25.61 -2.64
C LEU A 133 19.74 26.76 -3.66
N ASN A 134 20.69 27.72 -3.72
CA ASN A 134 20.70 28.79 -4.70
C ASN A 134 21.45 28.42 -6.00
N GLY A 135 22.01 27.19 -6.07
CA GLY A 135 22.67 26.68 -7.26
C GLY A 135 21.72 26.51 -8.44
N GLU A 136 22.31 26.35 -9.63
CA GLU A 136 21.57 26.08 -10.85
C GLU A 136 20.82 24.75 -10.74
N GLU A 137 19.57 24.69 -11.26
CA GLU A 137 18.76 23.49 -11.30
C GLU A 137 19.22 22.57 -12.42
N GLU A 138 19.56 21.34 -12.09
CA GLU A 138 19.77 20.24 -13.04
C GLU A 138 18.54 19.31 -13.02
N ILE A 139 17.85 19.14 -14.15
CA ILE A 139 16.79 18.12 -14.30
C ILE A 139 17.45 16.77 -14.54
N ILE A 140 17.36 15.88 -13.54
CA ILE A 140 17.92 14.53 -13.67
C ILE A 140 16.95 13.57 -14.37
N LEU A 141 15.62 13.75 -14.16
CA LEU A 141 14.61 12.93 -14.86
C LEU A 141 13.28 13.69 -14.96
N ASP A 142 12.76 13.87 -16.17
CA ASP A 142 11.37 14.32 -16.39
C ASP A 142 10.50 13.10 -16.76
N VAL A 143 9.68 12.67 -15.79
CA VAL A 143 8.81 11.49 -15.98
C VAL A 143 7.68 11.78 -16.97
N ASN A 144 7.28 13.05 -17.14
CA ASN A 144 6.23 13.40 -18.11
C ASN A 144 6.63 13.12 -19.55
N THR A 145 7.91 13.36 -19.88
CA THR A 145 8.45 13.05 -21.21
C THR A 145 8.53 11.55 -21.45
N LEU A 146 8.87 10.77 -20.40
CA LEU A 146 8.96 9.31 -20.52
C LEU A 146 7.59 8.63 -20.59
N ALA A 147 6.58 9.21 -19.95
CA ALA A 147 5.23 8.66 -19.88
C ALA A 147 4.38 8.95 -21.14
N ASP A 148 4.90 9.76 -22.06
CA ASP A 148 4.16 10.12 -23.28
C ASP A 148 3.89 8.88 -24.14
N GLY A 149 2.62 8.69 -24.53
CA GLY A 149 2.18 7.53 -25.31
C GLY A 149 1.85 6.27 -24.50
N TYR A 150 1.92 6.32 -23.14
CA TYR A 150 1.56 5.19 -22.28
C TYR A 150 0.29 5.49 -21.46
N ASP A 151 -0.61 4.51 -21.37
CA ASP A 151 -1.79 4.58 -20.51
C ASP A 151 -1.43 4.47 -19.03
N TYR A 152 -0.44 3.64 -18.73
CA TYR A 152 0.18 3.50 -17.43
C TYR A 152 1.69 3.72 -17.50
N PHE A 153 2.25 4.48 -16.57
CA PHE A 153 3.68 4.69 -16.45
C PHE A 153 4.09 4.88 -14.98
N ALA A 154 5.09 4.15 -14.54
CA ALA A 154 5.68 4.31 -13.22
C ALA A 154 7.21 4.31 -13.30
N VAL A 155 7.83 5.17 -12.48
CA VAL A 155 9.28 5.18 -12.26
C VAL A 155 9.58 4.71 -10.85
N GLY A 156 10.55 3.82 -10.72
CA GLY A 156 11.05 3.32 -9.45
C GLY A 156 12.57 3.21 -9.41
N GLY A 157 13.11 2.92 -8.25
CA GLY A 157 14.51 2.53 -8.06
C GLY A 157 15.55 3.57 -8.49
N MET A 158 15.23 4.88 -8.47
CA MET A 158 16.18 5.91 -8.85
C MET A 158 17.40 5.92 -7.91
N SER A 159 18.59 5.80 -8.49
CA SER A 159 19.86 5.77 -7.75
C SER A 159 20.97 6.46 -8.56
N VAL A 160 21.62 7.44 -7.94
CA VAL A 160 22.74 8.16 -8.54
C VAL A 160 24.04 7.47 -8.16
N SER A 161 25.00 7.39 -9.11
CA SER A 161 26.32 6.82 -8.85
C SER A 161 27.12 7.66 -7.83
N PRO A 162 28.07 7.05 -7.08
CA PRO A 162 28.87 7.78 -6.09
C PRO A 162 29.63 8.99 -6.63
N ASP A 163 29.98 8.99 -7.91
CA ASP A 163 30.66 10.14 -8.59
C ASP A 163 29.67 11.18 -9.14
N ASN A 164 28.36 11.01 -8.90
CA ASN A 164 27.28 11.89 -9.38
C ASN A 164 27.11 11.97 -10.90
N ASN A 165 27.69 11.07 -11.70
CA ASN A 165 27.66 11.12 -13.17
C ASN A 165 26.57 10.28 -13.82
N TRP A 166 26.08 9.24 -13.14
CA TRP A 166 25.07 8.34 -13.68
C TRP A 166 23.81 8.30 -12.82
N LEU A 167 22.66 8.21 -13.46
CA LEU A 167 21.38 7.88 -12.86
C LEU A 167 20.93 6.51 -13.40
N ALA A 168 20.68 5.56 -12.50
CA ALA A 168 19.90 4.36 -12.79
C ALA A 168 18.46 4.58 -12.36
N PHE A 169 17.49 4.14 -13.17
CA PHE A 169 16.07 4.21 -12.86
C PHE A 169 15.31 3.10 -13.56
N GLY A 170 14.28 2.57 -12.91
CA GLY A 170 13.40 1.54 -13.48
C GLY A 170 12.09 2.12 -14.00
N THR A 171 11.55 1.56 -15.09
CA THR A 171 10.22 1.91 -15.62
C THR A 171 9.29 0.70 -15.69
N ASP A 172 8.02 0.87 -15.29
CA ASP A 172 6.93 -0.09 -15.51
C ASP A 172 5.84 0.59 -16.33
N THR A 173 5.47 -0.01 -17.46
CA THR A 173 4.49 0.53 -18.41
C THR A 173 3.17 -0.25 -18.41
N LEU A 174 3.05 -1.29 -17.54
CA LEU A 174 1.89 -2.20 -17.53
C LEU A 174 1.22 -2.35 -16.16
N SER A 175 1.72 -1.64 -15.13
CA SER A 175 1.22 -1.81 -13.74
C SER A 175 1.41 -3.21 -13.14
N ARG A 176 2.44 -3.94 -13.59
CA ARG A 176 2.72 -5.31 -13.18
C ARG A 176 3.94 -5.45 -12.28
N ARG A 177 4.59 -4.32 -11.94
CA ARG A 177 5.83 -4.30 -11.15
C ARG A 177 6.99 -5.08 -11.76
N PHE A 178 6.98 -5.28 -13.07
CA PHE A 178 8.15 -5.63 -13.85
C PHE A 178 8.79 -4.34 -14.34
N TYR A 179 9.97 -4.08 -13.86
CA TYR A 179 10.69 -2.88 -14.25
C TYR A 179 11.79 -3.20 -15.26
N GLU A 180 12.00 -2.26 -16.16
CA GLU A 180 13.17 -2.20 -17.01
C GLU A 180 14.11 -1.12 -16.46
N ILE A 181 15.35 -1.48 -16.12
CA ILE A 181 16.34 -0.53 -15.61
C ILE A 181 17.04 0.16 -16.76
N HIS A 182 17.09 1.47 -16.72
CA HIS A 182 17.75 2.37 -17.63
C HIS A 182 18.91 3.10 -16.96
N PHE A 183 19.91 3.52 -17.76
CA PHE A 183 21.04 4.31 -17.29
C PHE A 183 21.13 5.62 -18.07
N LYS A 184 21.12 6.75 -17.35
CA LYS A 184 21.27 8.09 -17.90
C LYS A 184 22.58 8.70 -17.45
N ASN A 185 23.41 9.15 -18.41
CA ASN A 185 24.57 9.97 -18.08
C ASN A 185 24.11 11.40 -17.77
N LEU A 186 24.36 11.88 -16.54
CA LEU A 186 23.84 13.15 -16.06
C LEU A 186 24.59 14.37 -16.62
N SER A 187 25.84 14.20 -17.04
CA SER A 187 26.62 15.31 -17.65
C SER A 187 26.26 15.56 -19.11
N THR A 188 25.87 14.52 -19.84
CA THR A 188 25.47 14.64 -21.26
C THR A 188 23.97 14.60 -21.50
N GLY A 189 23.20 14.17 -20.49
CA GLY A 189 21.76 13.93 -20.61
C GLY A 189 21.38 12.66 -21.40
N LYS A 190 22.36 11.92 -21.94
CA LYS A 190 22.11 10.74 -22.80
C LYS A 190 21.67 9.54 -21.95
N VAL A 191 20.57 8.91 -22.36
CA VAL A 191 20.14 7.59 -21.87
C VAL A 191 20.79 6.52 -22.74
N LEU A 192 21.31 5.46 -22.12
CA LEU A 192 21.90 4.33 -22.86
C LEU A 192 20.79 3.50 -23.51
N GLU A 193 21.10 2.92 -24.69
CA GLU A 193 20.17 2.06 -25.42
C GLU A 193 20.00 0.68 -24.75
N LYS A 194 21.06 0.21 -24.06
CA LYS A 194 21.03 -1.07 -23.38
C LYS A 194 20.40 -0.92 -22.01
N THR A 195 19.42 -1.76 -21.74
CA THR A 195 18.61 -1.77 -20.52
C THR A 195 18.66 -3.15 -19.85
N ILE A 196 18.14 -3.24 -18.63
CA ILE A 196 18.02 -4.51 -17.91
C ILE A 196 16.54 -4.80 -17.66
N PRO A 197 15.94 -5.77 -18.36
CA PRO A 197 14.52 -6.09 -18.21
C PRO A 197 14.23 -6.98 -16.98
N ASN A 198 12.95 -7.09 -16.62
CA ASN A 198 12.42 -8.05 -15.64
C ASN A 198 13.03 -7.93 -14.24
N THR A 199 13.13 -6.72 -13.74
CA THR A 199 13.79 -6.40 -12.46
C THR A 199 12.83 -5.85 -11.42
N THR A 200 13.34 -5.62 -10.19
CA THR A 200 12.66 -4.89 -9.10
C THR A 200 12.78 -3.37 -9.20
N ALA A 201 13.40 -2.82 -10.20
CA ALA A 201 13.75 -1.41 -10.41
C ALA A 201 15.03 -0.94 -9.68
N SER A 202 15.29 -1.38 -8.46
CA SER A 202 16.39 -0.85 -7.62
C SER A 202 17.74 -1.40 -8.01
N VAL A 203 18.77 -0.54 -7.91
CA VAL A 203 20.17 -0.93 -8.05
C VAL A 203 21.00 -0.46 -6.87
N ALA A 204 22.07 -1.21 -6.55
CA ALA A 204 23.12 -0.80 -5.61
C ALA A 204 24.42 -0.56 -6.38
N TRP A 205 24.92 0.69 -6.34
CA TRP A 205 26.17 1.10 -7.00
C TRP A 205 27.40 0.66 -6.21
N ALA A 206 28.38 0.09 -6.89
CA ALA A 206 29.73 -0.06 -6.35
C ALA A 206 30.52 1.26 -6.42
N ASN A 207 31.65 1.33 -5.67
CA ASN A 207 32.49 2.53 -5.62
C ASN A 207 33.27 2.79 -6.91
N ASP A 208 33.34 1.85 -7.84
CA ASP A 208 33.96 1.99 -9.15
C ASP A 208 33.12 2.84 -10.13
N ASN A 209 31.88 3.22 -9.77
CA ASN A 209 30.94 3.99 -10.58
C ASN A 209 30.56 3.34 -11.95
N LYS A 210 30.83 2.06 -12.10
CA LYS A 210 30.61 1.29 -13.34
C LYS A 210 29.85 0.01 -13.09
N THR A 211 29.91 -0.50 -11.88
CA THR A 211 29.25 -1.75 -11.49
C THR A 211 28.02 -1.47 -10.66
N VAL A 212 26.91 -2.14 -10.98
CA VAL A 212 25.68 -2.15 -10.18
C VAL A 212 25.25 -3.57 -9.88
N PHE A 213 24.55 -3.74 -8.78
CA PHE A 213 23.86 -4.98 -8.42
C PHE A 213 22.37 -4.75 -8.46
N TYR A 214 21.61 -5.72 -8.94
CA TYR A 214 20.14 -5.66 -9.07
C TYR A 214 19.50 -7.02 -8.83
N ALA A 215 18.21 -7.01 -8.46
CA ALA A 215 17.41 -8.21 -8.34
C ALA A 215 16.56 -8.43 -9.59
N SER A 216 16.63 -9.63 -10.18
CA SER A 216 15.73 -10.05 -11.25
C SER A 216 14.48 -10.72 -10.69
N LYS A 217 13.37 -10.62 -11.44
CA LYS A 217 12.11 -11.25 -11.10
C LYS A 217 11.85 -12.50 -11.92
N ASN A 218 11.27 -13.50 -11.28
CA ASN A 218 10.67 -14.64 -11.95
C ASN A 218 9.42 -14.17 -12.72
N MET A 219 9.31 -14.52 -13.98
CA MET A 219 8.23 -14.04 -14.86
C MET A 219 6.85 -14.64 -14.56
N VAL A 220 6.82 -15.76 -13.82
CA VAL A 220 5.56 -16.44 -13.44
C VAL A 220 5.15 -16.04 -12.02
N THR A 221 6.04 -16.26 -11.04
CA THR A 221 5.73 -16.07 -9.62
C THR A 221 5.89 -14.63 -9.13
N LEU A 222 6.51 -13.74 -9.91
CA LEU A 222 6.92 -12.37 -9.57
C LEU A 222 7.92 -12.28 -8.40
N LEU A 223 8.36 -13.39 -7.85
CA LEU A 223 9.37 -13.38 -6.80
C LEU A 223 10.70 -12.86 -7.34
N SER A 224 11.37 -12.05 -6.57
CA SER A 224 12.79 -11.72 -6.78
C SER A 224 13.63 -12.80 -6.10
N GLU A 225 14.32 -13.60 -6.90
CA GLU A 225 15.05 -14.80 -6.42
C GLU A 225 16.53 -14.79 -6.77
N ARG A 226 16.98 -13.86 -7.63
CA ARG A 226 18.37 -13.79 -8.10
C ARG A 226 18.93 -12.39 -8.05
N ILE A 227 20.17 -12.27 -7.63
CA ILE A 227 20.92 -11.01 -7.69
C ILE A 227 22.02 -11.16 -8.75
N TYR A 228 22.09 -10.15 -9.62
CA TYR A 228 23.08 -10.03 -10.68
C TYR A 228 24.00 -8.83 -10.47
N ARG A 229 25.21 -8.97 -10.96
CA ARG A 229 26.21 -7.92 -11.11
C ARG A 229 26.26 -7.50 -12.58
N HIS A 230 26.05 -6.21 -12.84
CA HIS A 230 26.03 -5.62 -14.17
C HIS A 230 27.12 -4.54 -14.30
N LYS A 231 27.76 -4.47 -15.46
CA LYS A 231 28.68 -3.38 -15.87
C LYS A 231 27.92 -2.41 -16.77
N VAL A 232 27.77 -1.16 -16.34
CA VAL A 232 27.00 -0.12 -17.06
C VAL A 232 27.50 0.02 -18.50
N GLY A 233 26.55 -0.04 -19.45
CA GLY A 233 26.81 0.01 -20.90
C GLY A 233 27.07 -1.34 -21.57
N HIS A 234 27.17 -2.43 -20.80
CA HIS A 234 27.20 -3.79 -21.36
C HIS A 234 25.77 -4.31 -21.64
N SER A 235 25.65 -5.43 -22.35
CA SER A 235 24.38 -6.15 -22.47
C SER A 235 24.11 -6.95 -21.21
N SER A 236 22.84 -7.02 -20.76
CA SER A 236 22.43 -7.81 -19.61
C SER A 236 22.68 -9.33 -19.79
N ASP A 237 22.84 -9.80 -21.02
CA ASP A 237 23.26 -11.19 -21.29
C ASP A 237 24.64 -11.55 -20.77
N GLN A 238 25.45 -10.55 -20.44
CA GLN A 238 26.82 -10.68 -19.91
C GLN A 238 26.85 -10.58 -18.38
N ASP A 239 25.69 -10.43 -17.74
CA ASP A 239 25.60 -10.21 -16.30
C ASP A 239 25.93 -11.49 -15.53
N VAL A 240 26.64 -11.31 -14.43
CA VAL A 240 27.07 -12.41 -13.57
C VAL A 240 26.07 -12.56 -12.43
N MET A 241 25.44 -13.72 -12.34
CA MET A 241 24.62 -14.05 -11.17
C MET A 241 25.55 -14.25 -9.95
N VAL A 242 25.33 -13.44 -8.91
CA VAL A 242 26.17 -13.45 -7.70
C VAL A 242 25.46 -14.09 -6.50
N TYR A 243 24.12 -14.23 -6.57
CA TYR A 243 23.32 -14.88 -5.54
C TYR A 243 22.04 -15.45 -6.14
N LYS A 244 21.60 -16.58 -5.60
CA LYS A 244 20.30 -17.20 -5.89
C LYS A 244 19.67 -17.70 -4.60
N GLU A 245 18.40 -17.38 -4.39
CA GLU A 245 17.55 -17.95 -3.36
C GLU A 245 16.77 -19.13 -3.95
N ASP A 246 16.87 -20.28 -3.32
CA ASP A 246 16.18 -21.49 -3.76
C ASP A 246 14.88 -21.75 -3.00
N ASP A 247 14.70 -21.11 -1.84
CA ASP A 247 13.47 -21.20 -1.07
C ASP A 247 12.42 -20.24 -1.62
N ILE A 248 11.34 -20.79 -2.17
CA ILE A 248 10.25 -20.04 -2.81
C ILE A 248 9.38 -19.23 -1.83
N THR A 249 9.62 -19.35 -0.53
CA THR A 249 8.96 -18.51 0.49
C THR A 249 9.70 -17.19 0.74
N TYR A 250 10.89 -17.01 0.15
CA TYR A 250 11.68 -15.79 0.27
C TYR A 250 11.65 -14.96 -1.01
N TYR A 251 11.75 -13.67 -0.81
CA TYR A 251 12.13 -12.72 -1.86
C TYR A 251 13.44 -12.04 -1.46
N ASN A 252 14.22 -11.63 -2.45
CA ASN A 252 15.46 -10.92 -2.22
C ASN A 252 15.50 -9.55 -2.85
N GLY A 253 16.46 -8.77 -2.38
CA GLY A 253 16.79 -7.49 -2.97
C GLY A 253 18.22 -7.10 -2.61
N VAL A 254 18.67 -5.96 -3.16
CA VAL A 254 20.02 -5.46 -2.93
C VAL A 254 19.98 -3.95 -2.70
N TYR A 255 20.76 -3.48 -1.73
CA TYR A 255 20.90 -2.06 -1.45
C TYR A 255 22.35 -1.71 -1.05
N ARG A 256 22.65 -0.43 -1.05
CA ARG A 256 23.92 0.10 -0.57
C ARG A 256 23.72 0.67 0.82
N SER A 257 24.62 0.35 1.77
CA SER A 257 24.60 0.92 3.12
C SER A 257 24.68 2.45 3.09
N LYS A 258 24.10 3.14 4.07
CA LYS A 258 24.19 4.62 4.21
C LYS A 258 25.65 5.08 4.25
N SER A 259 26.56 4.31 4.86
CA SER A 259 27.99 4.57 4.87
C SER A 259 28.64 4.54 3.48
N GLY A 260 28.00 3.90 2.51
CA GLY A 260 28.55 3.65 1.20
C GLY A 260 29.65 2.58 1.16
N GLU A 261 29.93 1.90 2.26
CA GLU A 261 31.03 0.93 2.36
C GLU A 261 30.64 -0.49 1.95
N TYR A 262 29.33 -0.80 2.02
CA TYR A 262 28.83 -2.15 1.73
C TYR A 262 27.70 -2.15 0.71
N ILE A 263 27.73 -3.17 -0.16
CA ILE A 263 26.57 -3.67 -0.91
C ILE A 263 25.96 -4.80 -0.11
N ILE A 264 24.67 -4.75 0.11
CA ILE A 264 23.97 -5.64 1.01
C ILE A 264 22.82 -6.35 0.26
N ILE A 265 22.87 -7.67 0.19
CA ILE A 265 21.74 -8.49 -0.23
C ILE A 265 20.92 -8.80 1.01
N TYR A 266 19.61 -8.62 0.92
CA TYR A 266 18.67 -9.11 1.93
C TYR A 266 17.79 -10.19 1.34
N ASN A 267 17.48 -11.20 2.13
CA ASN A 267 16.47 -12.21 1.88
C ASN A 267 15.44 -12.12 2.99
N SER A 268 14.17 -12.18 2.64
CA SER A 268 13.09 -12.02 3.60
C SER A 268 11.92 -12.93 3.26
N SER A 269 11.46 -13.71 4.23
CA SER A 269 10.10 -14.23 4.31
C SER A 269 9.29 -13.39 5.29
N THR A 270 8.07 -13.79 5.62
CA THR A 270 7.24 -13.11 6.62
C THR A 270 7.80 -13.26 8.06
N LEU A 271 8.60 -14.28 8.34
CA LEU A 271 9.04 -14.66 9.70
C LEU A 271 10.55 -14.62 9.89
N VAL A 272 11.31 -14.63 8.81
CA VAL A 272 12.77 -14.77 8.86
C VAL A 272 13.42 -13.84 7.85
N SER A 273 14.53 -13.25 8.24
CA SER A 273 15.40 -12.53 7.31
C SER A 273 16.87 -12.95 7.47
N ASP A 274 17.64 -12.84 6.40
CA ASP A 274 19.08 -12.94 6.42
C ASP A 274 19.74 -11.97 5.44
N TYR A 275 21.03 -11.75 5.61
CA TYR A 275 21.80 -10.77 4.85
C TYR A 275 23.13 -11.33 4.37
N HIS A 276 23.56 -10.85 3.19
CA HIS A 276 24.90 -11.08 2.67
C HIS A 276 25.53 -9.72 2.35
N ILE A 277 26.79 -9.57 2.66
CA ILE A 277 27.51 -8.31 2.52
C ILE A 277 28.70 -8.46 1.57
N LEU A 278 28.96 -7.37 0.83
CA LEU A 278 30.13 -7.22 -0.03
C LEU A 278 30.70 -5.81 0.14
N ARG A 279 32.02 -5.65 0.22
CA ARG A 279 32.65 -4.34 0.21
C ARG A 279 32.37 -3.64 -1.12
N SER A 280 31.89 -2.39 -1.05
CA SER A 280 31.55 -1.61 -2.24
C SER A 280 32.76 -1.22 -3.11
N ASP A 281 33.96 -1.23 -2.53
CA ASP A 281 35.25 -1.00 -3.22
C ASP A 281 35.79 -2.26 -3.91
N ASN A 282 35.18 -3.42 -3.70
CA ASN A 282 35.59 -4.71 -4.33
C ASN A 282 34.38 -5.37 -5.03
N PRO A 283 33.82 -4.77 -6.10
CA PRO A 283 32.62 -5.29 -6.75
C PRO A 283 32.77 -6.67 -7.41
N ASP A 284 33.98 -7.09 -7.70
CA ASP A 284 34.28 -8.40 -8.28
C ASP A 284 34.47 -9.50 -7.22
N GLY A 285 34.42 -9.14 -5.92
CA GLY A 285 34.47 -10.08 -4.79
C GLY A 285 33.21 -10.94 -4.65
N SER A 286 33.24 -11.83 -3.67
CA SER A 286 32.08 -12.68 -3.32
C SER A 286 31.34 -12.09 -2.14
N PHE A 287 30.00 -12.18 -2.17
CA PHE A 287 29.18 -11.88 -1.02
C PHE A 287 29.46 -12.87 0.12
N VAL A 288 29.55 -12.36 1.33
CA VAL A 288 29.76 -13.12 2.56
C VAL A 288 28.47 -13.09 3.36
N ASN A 289 28.05 -14.24 3.88
CA ASN A 289 26.89 -14.31 4.76
C ASN A 289 27.15 -13.46 6.02
N PHE A 290 26.22 -12.57 6.38
CA PHE A 290 26.32 -11.70 7.55
C PHE A 290 26.24 -12.50 8.85
N SER A 291 25.26 -13.39 8.92
CA SER A 291 25.08 -14.32 10.02
C SER A 291 24.36 -15.57 9.52
N HIS A 292 24.48 -16.67 10.23
CA HIS A 292 23.79 -17.90 9.87
C HIS A 292 22.27 -17.68 9.85
N ARG A 293 21.58 -18.13 8.79
CA ARG A 293 20.11 -18.03 8.68
C ARG A 293 19.47 -18.78 9.85
N GLY A 294 18.75 -18.04 10.69
CA GLY A 294 17.92 -18.61 11.74
C GLY A 294 16.61 -19.16 11.19
N THR A 295 15.85 -19.79 12.04
CA THR A 295 14.54 -20.37 11.68
C THR A 295 13.36 -19.51 12.14
N GLU A 296 13.58 -18.54 13.03
CA GLU A 296 12.47 -17.87 13.73
C GLU A 296 12.76 -16.41 14.12
N HIS A 297 13.65 -15.71 13.40
CA HIS A 297 13.86 -14.30 13.72
C HIS A 297 14.07 -13.43 12.48
N GLU A 298 13.53 -12.24 12.58
CA GLU A 298 13.72 -11.15 11.63
C GLU A 298 14.77 -10.19 12.18
N TYR A 299 15.58 -9.63 11.28
CA TYR A 299 16.46 -8.52 11.64
C TYR A 299 16.72 -7.61 10.45
N SER A 300 17.18 -6.39 10.72
CA SER A 300 17.70 -5.47 9.72
C SER A 300 19.06 -4.95 10.17
N ILE A 301 19.92 -4.61 9.21
CA ILE A 301 21.28 -4.15 9.48
C ILE A 301 21.54 -2.76 8.86
N GLU A 302 22.31 -1.93 9.58
CA GLU A 302 22.85 -0.68 9.05
C GLU A 302 24.28 -0.48 9.50
N HIS A 303 25.15 -0.09 8.56
CA HIS A 303 26.58 0.05 8.83
C HIS A 303 26.95 1.50 9.17
N PHE A 304 27.76 1.65 10.25
CA PHE A 304 28.33 2.91 10.64
C PHE A 304 29.73 2.73 11.25
N LYS A 305 30.72 3.39 10.65
CA LYS A 305 32.13 3.28 11.01
C LYS A 305 32.62 1.81 10.88
N ASN A 306 33.00 1.19 11.99
CA ASN A 306 33.57 -0.17 12.03
C ASN A 306 32.60 -1.19 12.63
N LYS A 307 31.29 -0.93 12.57
CA LYS A 307 30.27 -1.82 13.13
C LYS A 307 28.93 -1.76 12.37
N PHE A 308 28.18 -2.81 12.55
CA PHE A 308 26.76 -2.86 12.17
C PHE A 308 25.87 -2.70 13.39
N TYR A 309 24.80 -1.95 13.24
CA TYR A 309 23.65 -1.92 14.13
C TYR A 309 22.58 -2.87 13.60
N ILE A 310 21.94 -3.59 14.50
CA ILE A 310 21.02 -4.67 14.16
C ILE A 310 19.74 -4.49 14.96
N VAL A 311 18.63 -4.22 14.28
CA VAL A 311 17.28 -4.28 14.89
C VAL A 311 16.77 -5.69 14.69
N THR A 312 16.40 -6.39 15.77
CA THR A 312 16.00 -7.80 15.68
C THR A 312 14.93 -8.17 16.71
N ASN A 313 14.05 -9.10 16.31
CA ASN A 313 13.06 -9.69 17.22
C ASN A 313 13.57 -10.98 17.90
N ARG A 314 14.83 -11.35 17.74
CA ARG A 314 15.41 -12.52 18.40
C ARG A 314 15.36 -12.37 19.92
N ASP A 315 14.67 -13.30 20.60
CA ASP A 315 14.40 -13.25 22.05
C ASP A 315 13.82 -11.88 22.52
N ALA A 316 13.13 -11.17 21.62
CA ALA A 316 12.72 -9.78 21.80
C ALA A 316 11.50 -9.48 20.94
N LYS A 317 10.30 -9.90 21.34
CA LYS A 317 9.09 -9.88 20.50
C LYS A 317 8.82 -8.52 19.83
N ASN A 318 9.06 -7.43 20.53
CA ASN A 318 8.91 -6.05 20.05
C ASN A 318 10.23 -5.42 19.58
N ASN A 319 11.18 -6.25 19.18
CA ASN A 319 12.53 -5.91 18.77
C ASN A 319 13.41 -5.36 19.90
N ARG A 320 14.69 -5.46 19.67
CA ARG A 320 15.78 -4.81 20.42
C ARG A 320 16.85 -4.34 19.44
N LEU A 321 17.71 -3.45 19.90
CA LEU A 321 18.86 -2.99 19.12
C LEU A 321 20.13 -3.69 19.62
N MET A 322 20.84 -4.30 18.68
CA MET A 322 22.15 -4.93 18.88
C MET A 322 23.21 -4.20 18.04
N GLU A 323 24.48 -4.46 18.32
CA GLU A 323 25.62 -4.06 17.48
C GLU A 323 26.62 -5.18 17.37
N THR A 324 27.42 -5.17 16.28
CA THR A 324 28.53 -6.11 16.08
C THR A 324 29.65 -5.45 15.28
N PRO A 325 30.94 -5.78 15.50
CA PRO A 325 32.02 -5.33 14.64
C PRO A 325 31.81 -5.77 13.18
N ASP A 326 32.19 -4.95 12.22
CA ASP A 326 32.02 -5.23 10.79
C ASP A 326 32.87 -6.42 10.29
N ASN A 327 33.91 -6.79 11.00
CA ASN A 327 34.77 -7.95 10.73
C ASN A 327 34.36 -9.22 11.51
N ALA A 328 33.29 -9.18 12.31
CA ALA A 328 32.82 -10.29 13.14
C ALA A 328 31.27 -10.27 13.24
N THR A 329 30.60 -10.45 12.10
CA THR A 329 29.16 -10.18 11.96
C THR A 329 28.25 -11.30 12.45
N ASP A 330 28.81 -12.49 12.72
CA ASP A 330 28.03 -13.64 13.22
C ASP A 330 27.30 -13.30 14.53
N ILE A 331 26.11 -13.85 14.67
CA ILE A 331 25.17 -13.63 15.77
C ILE A 331 25.76 -13.85 17.16
N SER A 332 26.77 -14.71 17.27
CA SER A 332 27.51 -14.94 18.53
C SER A 332 28.28 -13.71 19.03
N ASN A 333 28.53 -12.73 18.16
CA ASN A 333 29.23 -11.49 18.47
C ASN A 333 28.30 -10.30 18.74
N TRP A 334 27.00 -10.47 18.59
CA TRP A 334 26.02 -9.38 18.78
C TRP A 334 25.94 -8.98 20.24
N LYS A 335 26.05 -7.67 20.49
CA LYS A 335 25.94 -7.06 21.82
C LYS A 335 24.72 -6.16 21.86
N GLU A 336 23.97 -6.24 22.98
CA GLU A 336 22.79 -5.43 23.15
C GLU A 336 23.15 -3.96 23.38
N VAL A 337 22.44 -3.07 22.67
CA VAL A 337 22.53 -1.61 22.79
C VAL A 337 21.27 -1.05 23.45
N ILE A 338 20.09 -1.52 23.01
CA ILE A 338 18.79 -1.16 23.59
C ILE A 338 18.02 -2.45 23.82
N SER A 339 17.62 -2.66 25.09
CA SER A 339 16.88 -3.84 25.48
C SER A 339 15.44 -3.81 24.99
N HIS A 340 14.88 -4.99 24.79
CA HIS A 340 13.46 -5.19 24.54
C HIS A 340 12.56 -4.59 25.63
N LYS A 341 11.40 -4.09 25.22
CA LYS A 341 10.30 -3.66 26.09
C LYS A 341 8.98 -4.25 25.59
N ASP A 342 8.16 -4.75 26.51
CA ASP A 342 6.87 -5.36 26.14
C ASP A 342 5.85 -4.32 25.65
N ASP A 343 5.93 -3.08 26.15
CA ASP A 343 5.03 -1.97 25.85
C ASP A 343 5.53 -1.02 24.73
N VAL A 344 6.74 -1.26 24.20
CA VAL A 344 7.34 -0.43 23.15
C VAL A 344 7.84 -1.30 22.01
N HIS A 345 7.33 -1.09 20.81
CA HIS A 345 7.81 -1.75 19.62
C HIS A 345 8.85 -0.90 18.90
N LEU A 346 10.11 -1.32 18.89
CA LEU A 346 11.20 -0.68 18.17
C LEU A 346 11.06 -0.98 16.67
N LEU A 347 10.76 0.06 15.87
CA LEU A 347 10.45 -0.06 14.44
C LEU A 347 11.66 0.14 13.55
N GLY A 348 12.70 0.82 14.03
CA GLY A 348 13.91 1.10 13.27
C GLY A 348 14.73 2.23 13.88
N ILE A 349 15.86 2.52 13.26
CA ILE A 349 16.82 3.51 13.76
C ILE A 349 17.27 4.45 12.65
N GLU A 350 17.80 5.62 13.05
CA GLU A 350 18.59 6.52 12.20
C GLU A 350 19.87 6.90 12.96
N ILE A 351 21.02 6.77 12.30
CA ILE A 351 22.33 6.92 12.92
C ILE A 351 22.97 8.23 12.47
N PHE A 352 23.50 8.98 13.44
CA PHE A 352 24.32 10.17 13.26
C PHE A 352 25.65 10.01 14.03
N ASN A 353 26.61 10.88 13.78
CA ASN A 353 27.91 10.80 14.46
C ASN A 353 27.79 10.83 15.99
N ASN A 354 26.91 11.68 16.53
CA ASN A 354 26.73 11.90 17.97
C ASN A 354 25.35 11.47 18.50
N HIS A 355 24.40 11.15 17.61
CA HIS A 355 23.04 10.82 17.99
C HIS A 355 22.59 9.50 17.36
N LEU A 356 21.73 8.82 18.09
CA LEU A 356 20.96 7.68 17.62
C LEU A 356 19.48 8.01 17.78
N VAL A 357 18.72 7.95 16.71
CA VAL A 357 17.29 8.19 16.73
C VAL A 357 16.57 6.86 16.57
N ILE A 358 15.65 6.59 17.50
CA ILE A 358 14.82 5.38 17.51
C ILE A 358 13.43 5.75 17.02
N ASN A 359 12.97 5.06 16.01
CA ASN A 359 11.57 5.09 15.59
C ASN A 359 10.85 3.99 16.32
N GLU A 360 9.89 4.31 17.16
CA GLU A 360 9.22 3.33 18.00
C GLU A 360 7.71 3.57 18.05
N ARG A 361 6.96 2.53 18.44
CA ARG A 361 5.52 2.61 18.68
C ARG A 361 5.26 2.31 20.16
N LYS A 362 4.58 3.24 20.82
CA LYS A 362 4.11 3.08 22.18
C LYS A 362 2.64 3.50 22.26
N ASP A 363 1.83 2.77 23.03
CA ASP A 363 0.38 3.02 23.16
C ASP A 363 -0.35 3.16 21.82
N GLY A 364 0.15 2.45 20.80
CA GLY A 364 -0.38 2.48 19.44
C GLY A 364 -0.01 3.74 18.63
N LEU A 365 0.81 4.64 19.15
CA LEU A 365 1.27 5.84 18.46
C LEU A 365 2.74 5.71 18.05
N ARG A 366 3.05 6.15 16.85
CA ARG A 366 4.41 6.13 16.31
C ARG A 366 5.12 7.43 16.66
N GLY A 367 6.23 7.30 17.38
CA GLY A 367 7.03 8.42 17.87
C GLY A 367 8.52 8.27 17.58
N LEU A 368 9.29 9.28 18.00
CA LEU A 368 10.73 9.37 17.81
C LEU A 368 11.40 9.63 19.15
N ARG A 369 12.41 8.81 19.47
CA ARG A 369 13.26 8.93 20.66
C ARG A 369 14.68 9.25 20.20
N VAL A 370 15.31 10.21 20.86
CA VAL A 370 16.69 10.68 20.55
C VAL A 370 17.59 10.30 21.70
N ILE A 371 18.73 9.70 21.36
CA ILE A 371 19.80 9.36 22.29
C ILE A 371 21.05 10.11 21.86
N ASN A 372 21.59 10.99 22.71
CA ASN A 372 22.90 11.58 22.52
C ASN A 372 23.96 10.60 22.99
N GLN A 373 24.74 10.04 22.07
CA GLN A 373 25.73 8.99 22.36
C GLN A 373 26.95 9.53 23.14
N SER A 374 27.13 10.85 23.21
CA SER A 374 28.25 11.48 23.93
C SER A 374 27.92 11.83 25.37
N THR A 375 26.69 12.32 25.62
CA THR A 375 26.24 12.74 26.96
C THR A 375 25.43 11.67 27.66
N GLY A 376 24.83 10.73 26.91
CA GLY A 376 23.88 9.74 27.40
C GLY A 376 22.46 10.27 27.59
N ASP A 377 22.18 11.52 27.19
CA ASP A 377 20.83 12.07 27.21
C ASP A 377 19.90 11.26 26.31
N ASP A 378 18.71 10.93 26.83
CA ASP A 378 17.75 10.05 26.22
C ASP A 378 16.32 10.58 26.43
N TYR A 379 15.64 11.00 25.35
CA TYR A 379 14.36 11.66 25.44
C TYR A 379 13.45 11.39 24.23
N GLN A 380 12.14 11.49 24.47
CA GLN A 380 11.11 11.45 23.43
C GLN A 380 10.86 12.84 22.85
N ILE A 381 10.65 12.93 21.53
CA ILE A 381 10.15 14.17 20.92
C ILE A 381 8.66 14.28 21.20
N ASP A 382 8.25 15.34 21.90
CA ASP A 382 6.83 15.63 22.14
C ASP A 382 6.18 16.26 20.91
N PHE A 383 5.01 15.72 20.49
CA PHE A 383 4.25 16.20 19.35
C PHE A 383 2.95 16.92 19.73
N GLY A 384 2.54 16.90 21.00
CA GLY A 384 1.41 17.68 21.54
C GLY A 384 0.00 17.19 21.19
N GLU A 385 -0.20 16.30 20.21
CA GLU A 385 -1.50 15.77 19.82
C GLU A 385 -1.76 14.36 20.40
N LYS A 386 -3.05 14.03 20.63
CA LYS A 386 -3.44 12.71 21.18
C LYS A 386 -3.44 11.58 20.15
N THR A 387 -3.52 11.91 18.87
CA THR A 387 -3.57 10.94 17.77
C THR A 387 -2.80 11.49 16.57
N TYR A 388 -1.62 10.92 16.33
CA TYR A 388 -0.67 11.38 15.33
C TYR A 388 0.21 10.24 14.84
N THR A 389 1.03 10.55 13.84
CA THR A 389 2.14 9.72 13.40
C THR A 389 3.37 10.59 13.12
N ALA A 390 4.52 10.18 13.63
CA ALA A 390 5.82 10.79 13.33
C ALA A 390 6.77 9.73 12.76
N ARG A 391 7.51 10.10 11.72
CA ARG A 391 8.39 9.17 11.00
C ARG A 391 9.70 9.84 10.64
N ILE A 392 10.80 9.12 10.78
CA ILE A 392 12.10 9.55 10.23
C ILE A 392 11.91 9.78 8.72
N SER A 393 12.40 10.93 8.24
CA SER A 393 12.42 11.29 6.82
C SER A 393 13.80 11.00 6.24
N THR A 394 14.14 11.62 5.09
CA THR A 394 15.45 11.41 4.44
C THR A 394 16.56 12.14 5.20
N ASN A 395 17.51 11.37 5.78
CA ASN A 395 18.70 11.83 6.50
C ASN A 395 19.93 11.11 5.94
N ARG A 396 20.58 11.70 4.94
CA ARG A 396 21.75 11.08 4.26
C ARG A 396 23.08 11.32 4.99
N GLU A 397 23.19 12.47 5.65
CA GLU A 397 24.41 12.89 6.30
C GLU A 397 24.54 12.31 7.71
N PHE A 398 25.71 11.77 8.05
CA PHE A 398 26.04 11.37 9.42
C PHE A 398 26.50 12.54 10.28
N ASN A 399 27.20 13.51 9.67
CA ASN A 399 27.81 14.60 10.39
C ASN A 399 26.85 15.81 10.48
N THR A 400 25.79 15.61 11.21
CA THR A 400 24.79 16.66 11.50
C THR A 400 24.13 16.40 12.85
N ASN A 401 23.67 17.45 13.51
CA ASN A 401 22.78 17.38 14.68
C ASN A 401 21.31 17.64 14.31
N ILE A 402 20.99 17.70 13.02
CA ILE A 402 19.64 17.93 12.52
C ILE A 402 19.01 16.60 12.11
N LEU A 403 17.91 16.26 12.76
CA LEU A 403 17.01 15.18 12.37
C LEU A 403 15.91 15.73 11.49
N ARG A 404 15.77 15.22 10.28
CA ARG A 404 14.56 15.46 9.46
C ARG A 404 13.52 14.40 9.73
N TYR A 405 12.30 14.83 10.02
CA TYR A 405 11.17 13.93 10.22
C TYR A 405 9.89 14.44 9.56
N GLY A 406 9.01 13.50 9.24
CA GLY A 406 7.64 13.77 8.79
C GLY A 406 6.66 13.63 9.96
N TYR A 407 5.66 14.51 9.99
CA TYR A 407 4.59 14.51 10.98
C TYR A 407 3.23 14.67 10.30
N SER A 408 2.21 14.00 10.84
CA SER A 408 0.81 14.20 10.46
C SER A 408 -0.11 13.71 11.56
N SER A 409 -1.35 14.24 11.59
CA SER A 409 -2.44 13.69 12.37
C SER A 409 -3.70 13.59 11.50
N LEU A 410 -4.85 13.23 12.06
CA LEU A 410 -6.11 13.24 11.29
C LEU A 410 -6.54 14.66 10.89
N VAL A 411 -6.07 15.69 11.61
CA VAL A 411 -6.40 17.10 11.37
C VAL A 411 -5.20 17.93 10.92
N THR A 412 -3.97 17.48 11.15
CA THR A 412 -2.76 18.22 10.75
C THR A 412 -2.22 17.68 9.42
N PRO A 413 -2.20 18.50 8.34
CA PRO A 413 -1.63 18.12 7.06
C PRO A 413 -0.18 17.67 7.17
N GLY A 414 0.21 16.73 6.31
CA GLY A 414 1.56 16.18 6.28
C GLY A 414 2.61 17.28 6.26
N SER A 415 3.47 17.28 7.26
CA SER A 415 4.48 18.31 7.53
C SER A 415 5.88 17.70 7.59
N THR A 416 6.87 18.43 7.11
CA THR A 416 8.28 18.07 7.21
C THR A 416 8.98 19.07 8.10
N TYR A 417 9.70 18.56 9.10
CA TYR A 417 10.44 19.35 10.07
C TYR A 417 11.91 18.99 10.04
N ASP A 418 12.75 19.98 10.33
CA ASP A 418 14.11 19.79 10.83
C ASP A 418 14.10 20.02 12.35
N TYR A 419 14.72 19.10 13.07
CA TYR A 419 14.80 19.10 14.52
C TYR A 419 16.26 19.09 14.95
N ASN A 420 16.68 20.11 15.67
CA ASN A 420 18.00 20.15 16.27
C ASN A 420 18.03 19.26 17.51
N MET A 421 18.76 18.16 17.44
CA MET A 421 18.83 17.14 18.50
C MET A 421 19.58 17.59 19.76
N ASP A 422 20.38 18.68 19.66
CA ASP A 422 21.09 19.24 20.83
C ASP A 422 20.25 20.29 21.57
N THR A 423 19.45 21.09 20.85
CA THR A 423 18.71 22.22 21.43
C THR A 423 17.22 21.96 21.56
N GLY A 424 16.67 20.95 20.87
CA GLY A 424 15.23 20.69 20.83
C GLY A 424 14.45 21.63 19.93
N GLU A 425 15.11 22.52 19.17
CA GLU A 425 14.46 23.46 18.27
C GLU A 425 13.83 22.72 17.07
N LYS A 426 12.56 23.05 16.78
CA LYS A 426 11.78 22.51 15.65
C LYS A 426 11.62 23.59 14.58
N THR A 427 12.07 23.33 13.37
CA THR A 427 11.88 24.19 12.20
C THR A 427 10.92 23.52 11.21
N LEU A 428 9.76 24.12 10.96
CA LEU A 428 8.84 23.67 9.92
C LEU A 428 9.41 24.06 8.55
N LEU A 429 9.75 23.06 7.74
CA LEU A 429 10.25 23.27 6.37
C LEU A 429 9.11 23.33 5.35
N LYS A 430 8.13 22.50 5.54
CA LYS A 430 6.95 22.43 4.66
C LYS A 430 5.79 21.78 5.37
N GLN A 431 4.61 22.37 5.22
CA GLN A 431 3.34 21.70 5.46
C GLN A 431 2.61 21.57 4.12
N ARG A 432 1.99 20.42 3.87
CA ARG A 432 1.20 20.20 2.64
C ARG A 432 0.05 21.20 2.60
N GLU A 433 0.04 22.05 1.60
CA GLU A 433 -1.02 23.01 1.38
C GLU A 433 -2.31 22.30 0.93
N VAL A 434 -3.43 22.72 1.49
CA VAL A 434 -4.77 22.40 1.01
C VAL A 434 -5.29 23.64 0.29
N VAL A 435 -5.26 23.62 -1.04
CA VAL A 435 -5.67 24.76 -1.88
C VAL A 435 -7.16 25.03 -1.67
N GLY A 436 -7.54 26.30 -1.64
CA GLY A 436 -8.91 26.72 -1.33
C GLY A 436 -9.13 27.00 0.16
N GLY A 437 -8.13 26.73 1.01
CA GLY A 437 -8.14 26.96 2.45
C GLY A 437 -8.51 25.70 3.25
N TYR A 438 -7.89 25.59 4.41
CA TYR A 438 -8.14 24.55 5.39
C TYR A 438 -7.87 25.10 6.78
N ASP A 439 -8.85 24.99 7.65
CA ASP A 439 -8.72 25.33 9.06
C ASP A 439 -8.76 24.06 9.89
N SER A 440 -7.62 23.67 10.47
CA SER A 440 -7.53 22.49 11.33
C SER A 440 -8.43 22.57 12.57
N GLU A 441 -8.69 23.80 13.05
CA GLU A 441 -9.55 24.03 14.21
C GLU A 441 -11.04 23.78 13.94
N ALA A 442 -11.45 23.74 12.66
CA ALA A 442 -12.81 23.36 12.27
C ALA A 442 -13.09 21.86 12.42
N TYR A 443 -12.06 21.05 12.57
CA TYR A 443 -12.16 19.58 12.70
C TYR A 443 -11.76 19.13 14.10
N TYR A 444 -12.24 17.95 14.46
CA TYR A 444 -11.90 17.32 15.75
C TYR A 444 -11.49 15.88 15.52
N ALA A 445 -10.35 15.51 16.09
CA ALA A 445 -9.87 14.13 16.10
C ALA A 445 -9.85 13.59 17.51
N GLU A 446 -10.30 12.37 17.69
CA GLU A 446 -10.27 11.69 18.99
C GLU A 446 -9.84 10.23 18.85
N ARG A 447 -9.43 9.68 19.96
CA ARG A 447 -9.05 8.28 20.09
C ARG A 447 -9.94 7.60 21.11
N LEU A 448 -10.62 6.57 20.65
CA LEU A 448 -11.53 5.75 21.43
C LEU A 448 -10.95 4.35 21.60
N TYR A 449 -11.53 3.58 22.49
CA TYR A 449 -11.13 2.21 22.78
C TYR A 449 -12.37 1.33 22.90
N ALA A 450 -12.58 0.46 21.94
CA ALA A 450 -13.60 -0.58 22.01
C ALA A 450 -13.04 -1.83 22.69
N ASN A 451 -13.92 -2.62 23.30
CA ASN A 451 -13.57 -3.94 23.79
C ASN A 451 -13.89 -4.98 22.70
N ALA A 452 -12.88 -5.76 22.30
CA ALA A 452 -13.12 -6.97 21.56
C ALA A 452 -13.86 -8.00 22.44
N ARG A 453 -14.58 -8.93 21.80
CA ARG A 453 -15.36 -9.99 22.50
C ARG A 453 -14.53 -10.90 23.42
N ASP A 454 -13.20 -10.92 23.24
CA ASP A 454 -12.24 -11.63 24.08
C ASP A 454 -11.57 -10.72 25.13
N GLY A 455 -12.04 -9.48 25.30
CA GLY A 455 -11.57 -8.52 26.29
C GLY A 455 -10.31 -7.71 25.88
N LYS A 456 -9.77 -7.90 24.66
CA LYS A 456 -8.66 -7.07 24.16
C LYS A 456 -9.17 -5.68 23.79
N LEU A 457 -8.33 -4.67 23.88
CA LEU A 457 -8.66 -3.30 23.47
C LEU A 457 -8.40 -3.10 21.97
N ILE A 458 -9.39 -2.50 21.31
CA ILE A 458 -9.32 -2.09 19.90
C ILE A 458 -9.30 -0.55 19.87
N PRO A 459 -8.14 0.08 19.59
CA PRO A 459 -8.12 1.54 19.42
C PRO A 459 -8.86 1.94 18.16
N ILE A 460 -9.59 3.06 18.24
CA ILE A 460 -10.28 3.68 17.10
C ILE A 460 -9.84 5.13 17.04
N SER A 461 -9.23 5.54 15.93
CA SER A 461 -8.93 6.95 15.66
C SER A 461 -10.00 7.50 14.72
N LEU A 462 -10.71 8.55 15.13
CA LEU A 462 -11.76 9.13 14.30
C LEU A 462 -11.61 10.64 14.15
N VAL A 463 -12.25 11.17 13.09
CA VAL A 463 -12.27 12.59 12.78
C VAL A 463 -13.62 12.99 12.20
N TYR A 464 -14.09 14.19 12.57
CA TYR A 464 -15.28 14.82 12.05
C TYR A 464 -15.13 16.37 12.00
N LYS A 465 -15.97 17.03 11.24
CA LYS A 465 -16.09 18.48 11.23
C LYS A 465 -16.98 18.92 12.39
N LYS A 466 -16.51 19.85 13.24
CA LYS A 466 -17.16 20.22 14.51
C LYS A 466 -18.59 20.73 14.32
N ASP A 467 -18.81 21.61 13.34
CA ASP A 467 -20.11 22.19 13.04
C ASP A 467 -21.11 21.21 12.39
N GLN A 468 -20.62 20.06 11.92
CA GLN A 468 -21.43 18.99 11.35
C GLN A 468 -21.74 17.85 12.34
N LYS A 469 -21.12 17.89 13.55
CA LYS A 469 -21.36 16.84 14.56
C LYS A 469 -22.72 17.08 15.23
N LEU A 470 -23.56 16.05 15.17
CA LEU A 470 -24.91 16.05 15.73
C LEU A 470 -24.94 15.21 17.03
N ASP A 471 -25.90 15.50 17.92
CA ASP A 471 -26.17 14.70 19.12
C ASP A 471 -27.04 13.47 18.81
N ARG A 472 -26.87 12.88 17.65
CA ARG A 472 -27.54 11.67 17.16
C ARG A 472 -26.62 10.90 16.22
N PRO A 473 -26.95 9.62 15.92
CA PRO A 473 -26.22 8.83 14.91
C PRO A 473 -26.05 9.58 13.58
N GLN A 474 -24.88 9.41 12.96
CA GLN A 474 -24.48 10.05 11.70
C GLN A 474 -23.82 9.05 10.76
N ASN A 475 -23.75 9.41 9.48
CA ASN A 475 -23.02 8.64 8.50
C ASN A 475 -21.56 8.49 8.93
N LEU A 476 -21.07 7.25 9.01
CA LEU A 476 -19.72 6.93 9.44
C LEU A 476 -19.09 5.94 8.47
N LEU A 477 -17.90 6.27 7.99
CA LEU A 477 -17.06 5.38 7.20
C LEU A 477 -15.98 4.78 8.09
N LEU A 478 -16.09 3.49 8.38
CA LEU A 478 -15.11 2.72 9.15
C LEU A 478 -14.10 2.06 8.20
N TYR A 479 -12.82 2.24 8.46
CA TYR A 479 -11.71 1.72 7.66
C TYR A 479 -10.77 0.85 8.49
N ALA A 480 -10.30 -0.26 7.92
CA ALA A 480 -9.17 -1.02 8.44
C ALA A 480 -8.43 -1.79 7.33
N TYR A 481 -7.31 -2.45 7.72
CA TYR A 481 -6.55 -3.36 6.85
C TYR A 481 -6.34 -4.72 7.52
N GLY A 482 -5.62 -4.80 8.63
CA GLY A 482 -5.56 -5.95 9.54
C GLY A 482 -4.72 -7.12 9.08
N SER A 483 -3.65 -6.92 8.32
CA SER A 483 -2.76 -8.00 7.85
C SER A 483 -1.31 -7.54 7.74
N TYR A 484 -0.38 -8.49 7.68
CA TYR A 484 1.08 -8.29 7.50
C TYR A 484 1.72 -7.42 8.59
N GLY A 485 1.13 -7.31 9.76
CA GLY A 485 1.58 -6.36 10.78
C GLY A 485 1.42 -4.90 10.37
N SER A 486 0.80 -4.61 9.23
CA SER A 486 0.64 -3.25 8.71
C SER A 486 -0.30 -2.45 9.57
N THR A 487 0.18 -1.34 10.12
CA THR A 487 -0.60 -0.43 10.98
C THR A 487 -0.99 0.82 10.20
N ASN A 488 -2.30 1.08 10.12
CA ASN A 488 -2.83 2.31 9.54
C ASN A 488 -2.72 3.43 10.58
N ASP A 489 -1.65 4.21 10.49
CA ASP A 489 -1.46 5.37 11.37
C ASP A 489 -2.48 6.48 11.06
N PRO A 490 -2.88 7.30 12.04
CA PRO A 490 -3.79 8.42 11.86
C PRO A 490 -3.09 9.59 11.13
N TYR A 491 -3.28 9.68 9.82
CA TYR A 491 -2.71 10.73 8.99
C TYR A 491 -3.80 11.57 8.29
N PHE A 492 -3.46 12.79 7.94
CA PHE A 492 -4.30 13.71 7.18
C PHE A 492 -4.54 13.25 5.75
N SER A 493 -5.75 13.47 5.27
CA SER A 493 -6.10 13.29 3.86
C SER A 493 -7.03 14.38 3.39
N SER A 494 -6.61 15.17 2.38
CA SER A 494 -7.45 16.21 1.79
C SER A 494 -8.65 15.64 1.01
N THR A 495 -8.57 14.39 0.53
CA THR A 495 -9.71 13.72 -0.11
C THR A 495 -10.83 13.46 0.88
N ARG A 496 -10.49 13.13 2.12
CA ARG A 496 -11.43 12.84 3.20
C ARG A 496 -12.31 14.05 3.55
N LEU A 497 -11.81 15.26 3.33
CA LEU A 497 -12.57 16.50 3.56
C LEU A 497 -13.89 16.51 2.79
N SER A 498 -13.93 15.91 1.60
CA SER A 498 -15.18 15.81 0.80
C SER A 498 -16.30 15.05 1.51
N LEU A 499 -15.97 14.07 2.36
CA LEU A 499 -16.94 13.38 3.22
C LEU A 499 -17.21 14.15 4.52
N LEU A 500 -16.16 14.64 5.19
CA LEU A 500 -16.26 15.33 6.47
C LEU A 500 -17.09 16.61 6.34
N ASP A 501 -16.90 17.39 5.26
CA ASP A 501 -17.66 18.60 4.96
C ASP A 501 -19.14 18.32 4.66
N ARG A 502 -19.48 17.08 4.34
CA ARG A 502 -20.85 16.59 4.14
C ARG A 502 -21.42 15.84 5.35
N GLY A 503 -20.77 15.98 6.52
CA GLY A 503 -21.24 15.46 7.80
C GLY A 503 -20.96 13.98 8.02
N PHE A 504 -20.04 13.35 7.29
CA PHE A 504 -19.53 12.04 7.63
C PHE A 504 -18.53 12.12 8.80
N ILE A 505 -18.53 11.07 9.62
CA ILE A 505 -17.44 10.74 10.51
C ILE A 505 -16.55 9.75 9.76
N PHE A 506 -15.23 9.91 9.82
CA PHE A 506 -14.29 8.91 9.34
C PHE A 506 -13.56 8.28 10.52
N ALA A 507 -13.51 6.94 10.56
CA ALA A 507 -12.86 6.21 11.63
C ALA A 507 -11.89 5.15 11.08
N ILE A 508 -10.77 4.95 11.78
CA ILE A 508 -9.82 3.87 11.57
C ILE A 508 -9.92 2.93 12.77
N ALA A 509 -10.34 1.69 12.55
CA ALA A 509 -10.23 0.64 13.55
C ALA A 509 -8.82 0.02 13.49
N HIS A 510 -8.07 0.11 14.59
CA HIS A 510 -6.72 -0.45 14.68
C HIS A 510 -6.78 -1.90 15.19
N ILE A 511 -7.24 -2.78 14.32
CA ILE A 511 -7.55 -4.18 14.61
C ILE A 511 -6.30 -5.08 14.65
N ARG A 512 -6.42 -6.25 15.25
CA ARG A 512 -5.39 -7.31 15.22
C ARG A 512 -5.06 -7.74 13.79
N GLY A 513 -3.89 -8.34 13.60
CA GLY A 513 -3.27 -8.51 12.28
C GLY A 513 -2.42 -7.29 11.88
N SER A 514 -2.51 -6.17 12.65
CA SER A 514 -1.58 -5.06 12.64
C SER A 514 -0.65 -5.09 13.86
N GLN A 515 0.43 -4.33 13.84
CA GLN A 515 1.33 -4.16 14.99
C GLN A 515 0.97 -2.93 15.83
N ILE A 516 -0.31 -2.66 16.02
CA ILE A 516 -0.77 -1.48 16.77
C ILE A 516 -0.23 -1.47 18.21
N TYR A 517 -0.18 -2.62 18.86
CA TYR A 517 0.43 -2.84 20.17
C TYR A 517 1.65 -3.78 20.09
N GLY A 518 2.40 -3.73 18.99
CA GLY A 518 3.57 -4.55 18.76
C GLY A 518 3.26 -5.92 18.14
N ARG A 519 4.24 -6.80 18.15
CA ARG A 519 4.21 -8.09 17.45
C ARG A 519 3.07 -9.00 17.91
N GLN A 520 2.73 -9.01 19.20
CA GLN A 520 1.64 -9.85 19.71
C GLN A 520 0.31 -9.53 19.01
N SER A 521 0.03 -8.24 18.79
CA SER A 521 -1.19 -7.82 18.09
C SER A 521 -1.27 -8.36 16.64
N TYR A 522 -0.14 -8.50 15.99
CA TYR A 522 -0.03 -9.12 14.67
C TYR A 522 -0.25 -10.64 14.74
N ASP A 523 0.46 -11.33 15.62
CA ASP A 523 0.38 -12.78 15.78
C ASP A 523 -1.04 -13.23 16.19
N ASP A 524 -1.74 -12.43 16.98
CA ASP A 524 -3.14 -12.68 17.38
C ASP A 524 -4.16 -12.43 16.24
N GLY A 525 -3.73 -12.00 15.06
CA GLY A 525 -4.60 -11.71 13.91
C GLY A 525 -4.13 -12.36 12.59
N LYS A 526 -3.28 -13.39 12.64
CA LYS A 526 -2.83 -14.13 11.45
C LYS A 526 -2.97 -15.64 11.61
N LEU A 527 -2.75 -16.40 10.53
CA LEU A 527 -2.83 -17.86 10.53
C LEU A 527 -4.15 -18.34 11.17
N LEU A 528 -4.10 -19.27 12.12
CA LEU A 528 -5.25 -19.82 12.83
C LEU A 528 -5.95 -18.81 13.78
N ASN A 529 -5.44 -17.59 13.87
CA ASN A 529 -6.03 -16.49 14.64
C ASN A 529 -6.70 -15.43 13.76
N LYS A 530 -6.70 -15.61 12.43
CA LYS A 530 -7.16 -14.59 11.47
C LYS A 530 -8.56 -14.06 11.72
N LYS A 531 -9.49 -14.89 12.20
CA LYS A 531 -10.85 -14.45 12.53
C LYS A 531 -10.91 -13.36 13.60
N ASN A 532 -9.89 -13.21 14.44
CA ASN A 532 -9.83 -12.11 15.41
C ASN A 532 -9.79 -10.75 14.71
N THR A 533 -9.13 -10.65 13.55
CA THR A 533 -9.14 -9.45 12.72
C THR A 533 -10.56 -9.02 12.32
N PHE A 534 -11.36 -9.97 11.87
CA PHE A 534 -12.74 -9.72 11.43
C PHE A 534 -13.65 -9.40 12.61
N ASN A 535 -13.49 -10.15 13.69
CA ASN A 535 -14.23 -9.92 14.94
C ASN A 535 -13.96 -8.53 15.52
N ASP A 536 -12.69 -8.11 15.59
CA ASP A 536 -12.32 -6.78 16.07
C ASP A 536 -12.98 -5.66 15.26
N PHE A 537 -13.06 -5.82 13.94
CA PHE A 537 -13.69 -4.83 13.07
C PHE A 537 -15.21 -4.74 13.28
N ILE A 538 -15.87 -5.88 13.44
CA ILE A 538 -17.29 -5.95 13.78
C ILE A 538 -17.54 -5.34 15.16
N ASP A 539 -16.72 -5.68 16.17
CA ASP A 539 -16.86 -5.19 17.54
C ASP A 539 -16.60 -3.68 17.62
N ALA A 540 -15.65 -3.15 16.82
CA ALA A 540 -15.44 -1.71 16.66
C ALA A 540 -16.67 -1.01 16.06
N GLY A 541 -17.30 -1.59 15.03
CA GLY A 541 -18.54 -1.10 14.45
C GLY A 541 -19.70 -1.06 15.46
N LYS A 542 -19.90 -2.15 16.21
CA LYS A 542 -20.92 -2.25 17.27
C LYS A 542 -20.68 -1.22 18.37
N TYR A 543 -19.43 -1.05 18.81
CA TYR A 543 -19.05 -0.03 19.79
C TYR A 543 -19.44 1.39 19.33
N LEU A 544 -19.20 1.72 18.06
CA LEU A 544 -19.54 3.04 17.52
C LEU A 544 -21.05 3.28 17.48
N ILE A 545 -21.84 2.23 17.24
CA ILE A 545 -23.33 2.27 17.33
C ILE A 545 -23.78 2.46 18.77
N GLU A 546 -23.28 1.65 19.70
CA GLU A 546 -23.62 1.70 21.12
C GLU A 546 -23.32 3.06 21.76
N ASN A 547 -22.29 3.76 21.23
CA ASN A 547 -21.90 5.09 21.72
C ASN A 547 -22.48 6.25 20.87
N ASN A 548 -23.51 6.00 20.06
CA ASN A 548 -24.26 7.00 19.27
C ASN A 548 -23.42 7.79 18.24
N TYR A 549 -22.30 7.23 17.76
CA TYR A 549 -21.58 7.82 16.62
C TYR A 549 -22.30 7.55 15.31
N THR A 550 -22.93 6.40 15.18
CA THR A 550 -23.63 5.93 13.98
C THR A 550 -24.74 4.92 14.36
N ASP A 551 -25.46 4.42 13.37
CA ASP A 551 -26.39 3.28 13.44
C ASP A 551 -26.22 2.36 12.22
N THR A 552 -26.95 1.27 12.14
CA THR A 552 -26.86 0.29 11.04
C THR A 552 -27.29 0.86 9.69
N ASP A 553 -28.13 1.92 9.67
CA ASP A 553 -28.56 2.60 8.44
C ASP A 553 -27.57 3.66 7.96
N GLN A 554 -26.52 3.91 8.73
CA GLN A 554 -25.54 4.97 8.51
C GLN A 554 -24.07 4.50 8.64
N LEU A 555 -23.84 3.23 8.99
CA LEU A 555 -22.48 2.67 9.11
C LEU A 555 -22.03 2.06 7.79
N PHE A 556 -20.93 2.59 7.28
CA PHE A 556 -20.26 2.10 6.07
C PHE A 556 -18.91 1.51 6.42
N CYS A 557 -18.45 0.53 5.63
CA CYS A 557 -17.12 -0.06 5.79
C CYS A 557 -16.33 -0.02 4.48
N ARG A 558 -15.00 0.10 4.61
CA ARG A 558 -14.07 0.13 3.47
C ARG A 558 -12.77 -0.57 3.79
N GLY A 559 -12.26 -1.34 2.84
CA GLY A 559 -10.94 -1.96 2.88
C GLY A 559 -10.46 -2.33 1.49
N GLY A 560 -9.15 -2.48 1.33
CA GLY A 560 -8.55 -2.84 0.03
C GLY A 560 -7.51 -3.94 0.17
N SER A 561 -7.30 -4.77 -0.87
CA SER A 561 -6.34 -5.88 -0.86
C SER A 561 -6.68 -6.88 0.26
N ALA A 562 -5.78 -7.17 1.19
CA ALA A 562 -6.09 -7.94 2.40
C ALA A 562 -7.17 -7.26 3.28
N GLY A 563 -7.27 -5.90 3.24
CA GLY A 563 -8.43 -5.20 3.81
C GLY A 563 -9.73 -5.45 3.01
N GLY A 564 -9.64 -5.81 1.74
CA GLY A 564 -10.75 -6.30 0.94
C GLY A 564 -11.22 -7.69 1.36
N LEU A 565 -10.30 -8.59 1.76
CA LEU A 565 -10.63 -9.83 2.46
C LEU A 565 -11.41 -9.55 3.75
N LEU A 566 -10.94 -8.59 4.56
CA LEU A 566 -11.66 -8.14 5.76
C LEU A 566 -13.11 -7.77 5.41
N ILE A 567 -13.31 -6.91 4.40
CA ILE A 567 -14.66 -6.49 4.01
C ILE A 567 -15.50 -7.69 3.54
N GLY A 568 -14.96 -8.55 2.68
CA GLY A 568 -15.65 -9.75 2.22
C GLY A 568 -16.05 -10.70 3.35
N ALA A 569 -15.17 -10.87 4.35
CA ALA A 569 -15.46 -11.69 5.52
C ALA A 569 -16.56 -11.08 6.41
N VAL A 570 -16.48 -9.79 6.73
CA VAL A 570 -17.44 -9.16 7.67
C VAL A 570 -18.84 -8.98 7.06
N VAL A 571 -18.97 -8.81 5.73
CA VAL A 571 -20.29 -8.79 5.08
C VAL A 571 -20.92 -10.19 5.02
N ASN A 572 -20.12 -11.26 5.06
CA ASN A 572 -20.63 -12.62 5.26
C ASN A 572 -21.00 -12.90 6.72
N MET A 573 -20.24 -12.36 7.69
CA MET A 573 -20.43 -12.64 9.12
C MET A 573 -21.57 -11.84 9.75
N GLU A 574 -21.69 -10.57 9.43
CA GLU A 574 -22.66 -9.63 10.02
C GLU A 574 -23.20 -8.68 8.92
N PRO A 575 -23.94 -9.19 7.93
CA PRO A 575 -24.38 -8.37 6.79
C PRO A 575 -25.28 -7.19 7.20
N SER A 576 -26.13 -7.36 8.20
CA SER A 576 -27.06 -6.34 8.68
C SER A 576 -26.40 -5.19 9.47
N LEU A 577 -25.12 -5.31 9.80
CA LEU A 577 -24.41 -4.26 10.51
C LEU A 577 -24.08 -3.06 9.61
N TRP A 578 -24.00 -3.27 8.28
CA TRP A 578 -23.46 -2.34 7.31
C TRP A 578 -24.53 -1.79 6.38
N LYS A 579 -24.64 -0.47 6.27
CA LYS A 579 -25.45 0.19 5.23
C LYS A 579 -24.85 -0.03 3.84
N GLY A 580 -23.52 0.03 3.77
CA GLY A 580 -22.79 -0.18 2.54
C GLY A 580 -21.34 -0.53 2.75
N ALA A 581 -20.74 -1.22 1.77
CA ALA A 581 -19.38 -1.71 1.82
C ALA A 581 -18.62 -1.38 0.53
N ILE A 582 -17.36 -0.97 0.67
CA ILE A 582 -16.43 -0.77 -0.45
C ILE A 582 -15.27 -1.76 -0.31
N ALA A 583 -15.15 -2.68 -1.27
CA ALA A 583 -14.08 -3.65 -1.36
C ALA A 583 -13.17 -3.32 -2.56
N GLY A 584 -11.99 -2.76 -2.29
CA GLY A 584 -11.03 -2.41 -3.34
C GLY A 584 -10.01 -3.53 -3.58
N VAL A 585 -9.82 -3.96 -4.84
CA VAL A 585 -8.86 -5.02 -5.22
C VAL A 585 -8.83 -6.19 -4.22
N PRO A 586 -9.99 -6.76 -3.84
CA PRO A 586 -10.13 -7.58 -2.66
C PRO A 586 -9.61 -9.01 -2.86
N PHE A 587 -8.84 -9.49 -1.88
CA PHE A 587 -8.40 -10.88 -1.79
C PHE A 587 -9.53 -11.75 -1.22
N VAL A 588 -10.32 -12.38 -2.09
CA VAL A 588 -11.60 -13.00 -1.69
C VAL A 588 -11.74 -14.50 -2.03
N ASP A 589 -10.91 -15.03 -2.91
CA ASP A 589 -10.88 -16.47 -3.23
C ASP A 589 -9.66 -17.15 -2.60
N VAL A 590 -9.63 -17.12 -1.27
CA VAL A 590 -8.45 -17.46 -0.45
C VAL A 590 -7.95 -18.88 -0.73
N ILE A 591 -8.84 -19.86 -0.76
CA ILE A 591 -8.46 -21.26 -0.93
C ILE A 591 -7.87 -21.52 -2.32
N THR A 592 -8.53 -21.02 -3.38
CA THR A 592 -8.07 -21.24 -4.75
C THR A 592 -6.71 -20.60 -4.98
N THR A 593 -6.52 -19.38 -4.48
CA THR A 593 -5.25 -18.67 -4.62
C THR A 593 -4.12 -19.34 -3.80
N MET A 594 -4.38 -19.68 -2.53
CA MET A 594 -3.34 -20.26 -1.66
C MET A 594 -2.98 -21.71 -2.00
N LEU A 595 -3.80 -22.45 -2.75
CA LEU A 595 -3.49 -23.80 -3.26
C LEU A 595 -2.62 -23.79 -4.52
N ASP A 596 -2.52 -22.68 -5.22
CA ASP A 596 -1.84 -22.60 -6.52
C ASP A 596 -0.55 -21.78 -6.44
N PRO A 597 0.63 -22.40 -6.21
CA PRO A 597 1.90 -21.69 -6.09
C PRO A 597 2.38 -21.06 -7.42
N SER A 598 1.70 -21.30 -8.54
CA SER A 598 1.98 -20.62 -9.80
C SER A 598 1.35 -19.20 -9.85
N ILE A 599 0.40 -18.90 -8.96
CA ILE A 599 -0.12 -17.54 -8.80
C ILE A 599 0.96 -16.68 -8.15
N PRO A 600 1.19 -15.46 -8.67
CA PRO A 600 2.19 -14.56 -8.11
C PRO A 600 2.08 -14.41 -6.59
N LEU A 601 3.22 -14.49 -5.91
CA LEU A 601 3.40 -14.28 -4.47
C LEU A 601 2.80 -15.35 -3.54
N THR A 602 2.01 -16.30 -4.02
CA THR A 602 1.29 -17.29 -3.19
C THR A 602 2.19 -18.02 -2.19
N SER A 603 3.35 -18.51 -2.61
CA SER A 603 4.23 -19.26 -1.72
C SER A 603 4.80 -18.42 -0.57
N ASN A 604 5.02 -17.14 -0.80
CA ASN A 604 5.48 -16.18 0.20
C ASN A 604 4.39 -15.79 1.21
N GLU A 605 3.12 -15.99 0.83
CA GLU A 605 1.95 -15.64 1.63
C GLU A 605 1.52 -16.72 2.63
N TRP A 606 2.10 -17.93 2.55
CA TRP A 606 1.71 -19.02 3.47
C TRP A 606 2.03 -18.73 4.94
N ASP A 607 3.01 -17.89 5.22
CA ASP A 607 3.34 -17.47 6.58
C ASP A 607 2.32 -16.48 7.17
N GLU A 608 1.55 -15.81 6.33
CA GLU A 608 0.47 -14.90 6.75
C GLU A 608 -0.86 -15.63 6.88
N TRP A 609 -1.23 -16.44 5.87
CA TRP A 609 -2.56 -17.06 5.76
C TRP A 609 -2.57 -18.51 6.21
N GLY A 610 -1.45 -19.22 6.09
CA GLY A 610 -1.31 -20.66 6.23
C GLY A 610 -1.19 -21.37 4.88
N ASP A 611 -0.70 -22.60 4.89
CA ASP A 611 -0.59 -23.46 3.72
C ASP A 611 -1.77 -24.43 3.66
N PRO A 612 -2.77 -24.23 2.78
CA PRO A 612 -3.96 -25.09 2.74
C PRO A 612 -3.71 -26.51 2.22
N ARG A 613 -2.49 -26.87 1.80
CA ARG A 613 -2.09 -28.25 1.58
C ARG A 613 -2.02 -29.04 2.90
N LYS A 614 -2.03 -28.32 4.04
CA LYS A 614 -2.21 -28.88 5.39
C LYS A 614 -3.67 -28.69 5.78
N LYS A 615 -4.36 -29.81 6.15
CA LYS A 615 -5.79 -29.81 6.41
C LYS A 615 -6.24 -28.78 7.45
N GLU A 616 -5.49 -28.57 8.50
CA GLU A 616 -5.80 -27.61 9.55
C GLU A 616 -5.95 -26.17 9.00
N TYR A 617 -5.01 -25.74 8.15
CA TYR A 617 -5.09 -24.40 7.52
C TYR A 617 -6.19 -24.36 6.46
N TYR A 618 -6.41 -25.44 5.71
CA TYR A 618 -7.49 -25.53 4.74
C TYR A 618 -8.86 -25.32 5.42
N ASP A 619 -9.16 -26.12 6.45
CA ASP A 619 -10.42 -26.04 7.17
C ASP A 619 -10.64 -24.65 7.79
N TYR A 620 -9.57 -24.06 8.34
CA TYR A 620 -9.65 -22.74 8.95
C TYR A 620 -9.87 -21.63 7.90
N MET A 621 -9.12 -21.63 6.81
CA MET A 621 -9.30 -20.67 5.72
C MET A 621 -10.68 -20.80 5.07
N LEU A 622 -11.13 -22.02 4.80
CA LEU A 622 -12.46 -22.28 4.23
C LEU A 622 -13.54 -21.64 5.09
N SER A 623 -13.38 -21.65 6.41
CA SER A 623 -14.37 -21.11 7.36
C SER A 623 -14.52 -19.58 7.34
N TYR A 624 -13.67 -18.84 6.59
CA TYR A 624 -13.76 -17.40 6.44
C TYR A 624 -13.55 -16.89 5.01
N SER A 625 -13.11 -17.73 4.07
CA SER A 625 -12.88 -17.32 2.67
C SER A 625 -14.14 -16.67 2.10
N PRO A 626 -14.11 -15.39 1.72
CA PRO A 626 -15.32 -14.68 1.30
C PRO A 626 -16.05 -15.33 0.14
N TYR A 627 -15.33 -15.84 -0.85
CA TYR A 627 -15.91 -16.54 -2.00
C TYR A 627 -16.61 -17.84 -1.58
N ASP A 628 -15.96 -18.63 -0.72
CA ASP A 628 -16.48 -19.93 -0.30
C ASP A 628 -17.68 -19.80 0.66
N GLN A 629 -17.74 -18.72 1.45
CA GLN A 629 -18.79 -18.45 2.45
C GLN A 629 -19.98 -17.66 1.92
N VAL A 630 -20.06 -17.40 0.61
CA VAL A 630 -21.27 -16.81 0.00
C VAL A 630 -22.46 -17.76 0.16
N SER A 631 -23.58 -17.26 0.65
CA SER A 631 -24.84 -18.01 0.81
C SER A 631 -26.04 -17.08 0.63
N ASP A 632 -27.25 -17.65 0.48
CA ASP A 632 -28.48 -16.89 0.33
C ASP A 632 -28.72 -16.03 1.58
N ARG A 633 -28.64 -14.70 1.42
CA ARG A 633 -28.88 -13.71 2.46
C ARG A 633 -29.00 -12.31 1.88
N GLU A 634 -29.55 -11.40 2.67
CA GLU A 634 -29.55 -9.98 2.35
C GLU A 634 -28.17 -9.39 2.67
N TYR A 635 -27.39 -9.09 1.62
CA TYR A 635 -26.10 -8.41 1.73
C TYR A 635 -26.29 -6.89 1.78
N PRO A 636 -25.35 -6.12 2.37
CA PRO A 636 -25.37 -4.66 2.31
C PRO A 636 -25.20 -4.16 0.87
N ASN A 637 -25.42 -2.86 0.62
CA ASN A 637 -25.02 -2.29 -0.65
C ASN A 637 -23.50 -2.40 -0.84
N MET A 638 -23.03 -2.82 -2.02
CA MET A 638 -21.63 -3.09 -2.24
C MET A 638 -21.10 -2.45 -3.52
N LEU A 639 -19.92 -1.83 -3.43
CA LEU A 639 -19.09 -1.43 -4.56
C LEU A 639 -17.76 -2.17 -4.49
N VAL A 640 -17.50 -3.02 -5.47
CA VAL A 640 -16.25 -3.75 -5.65
C VAL A 640 -15.46 -3.09 -6.76
N THR A 641 -14.17 -2.80 -6.52
CA THR A 641 -13.28 -2.22 -7.53
C THR A 641 -12.06 -3.09 -7.74
N SER A 642 -11.59 -3.24 -8.98
CA SER A 642 -10.39 -4.02 -9.29
C SER A 642 -9.64 -3.49 -10.51
N GLY A 643 -8.46 -4.05 -10.78
CA GLY A 643 -7.63 -3.77 -11.95
C GLY A 643 -7.38 -5.04 -12.75
N PHE A 644 -7.58 -4.99 -14.07
CA PHE A 644 -7.43 -6.15 -14.95
C PHE A 644 -6.00 -6.71 -14.97
N PHE A 645 -5.00 -5.83 -14.83
CA PHE A 645 -3.59 -6.20 -14.78
C PHE A 645 -3.05 -6.36 -13.35
N ASP A 646 -3.94 -6.56 -12.37
CA ASP A 646 -3.50 -6.76 -10.98
C ASP A 646 -2.62 -8.01 -10.86
N SER A 647 -1.42 -7.82 -10.36
CA SER A 647 -0.40 -8.84 -10.16
C SER A 647 -0.21 -9.28 -8.71
N GLN A 648 -0.97 -8.69 -7.77
CA GLN A 648 -0.93 -9.04 -6.35
C GLN A 648 -2.18 -9.81 -5.92
N VAL A 649 -3.36 -9.31 -6.32
CA VAL A 649 -4.64 -9.98 -6.18
C VAL A 649 -5.22 -10.13 -7.58
N GLN A 650 -5.38 -11.35 -8.03
CA GLN A 650 -5.80 -11.60 -9.41
C GLN A 650 -7.18 -11.02 -9.69
N TYR A 651 -7.35 -10.34 -10.83
CA TYR A 651 -8.59 -9.68 -11.22
C TYR A 651 -9.82 -10.61 -11.21
N TRP A 652 -9.60 -11.89 -11.41
CA TRP A 652 -10.67 -12.89 -11.42
C TRP A 652 -11.23 -13.20 -10.02
N GLU A 653 -10.51 -12.91 -8.94
CA GLU A 653 -11.02 -13.11 -7.59
C GLU A 653 -12.27 -12.25 -7.33
N PRO A 654 -12.20 -10.91 -7.42
CA PRO A 654 -13.40 -10.07 -7.29
C PRO A 654 -14.45 -10.31 -8.38
N LEU A 655 -14.04 -10.65 -9.61
CA LEU A 655 -14.95 -10.94 -10.71
C LEU A 655 -15.82 -12.16 -10.41
N LYS A 656 -15.19 -13.27 -10.02
CA LYS A 656 -15.87 -14.51 -9.59
C LYS A 656 -16.74 -14.30 -8.35
N TRP A 657 -16.22 -13.53 -7.40
CA TRP A 657 -16.94 -13.24 -6.15
C TRP A 657 -18.24 -12.48 -6.42
N VAL A 658 -18.21 -11.44 -7.26
CA VAL A 658 -19.40 -10.70 -7.66
C VAL A 658 -20.38 -11.60 -8.42
N ALA A 659 -19.90 -12.45 -9.35
CA ALA A 659 -20.74 -13.43 -10.05
C ALA A 659 -21.44 -14.37 -9.08
N LYS A 660 -20.72 -14.93 -8.09
CA LYS A 660 -21.31 -15.81 -7.09
C LYS A 660 -22.26 -15.08 -6.13
N LEU A 661 -21.94 -13.85 -5.74
CA LEU A 661 -22.83 -13.02 -4.92
C LEU A 661 -24.17 -12.79 -5.64
N ARG A 662 -24.17 -12.53 -6.96
CA ARG A 662 -25.42 -12.34 -7.73
C ARG A 662 -26.32 -13.56 -7.70
N ASP A 663 -25.74 -14.76 -7.70
CA ASP A 663 -26.52 -16.02 -7.56
C ASP A 663 -27.24 -16.15 -6.23
N HIS A 664 -26.69 -15.55 -5.18
CA HIS A 664 -27.13 -15.65 -3.79
C HIS A 664 -27.61 -14.32 -3.23
N TRP A 665 -27.84 -13.32 -4.11
CA TRP A 665 -28.24 -11.98 -3.71
C TRP A 665 -29.73 -11.93 -3.43
N ASP A 666 -30.08 -11.84 -2.16
CA ASP A 666 -31.46 -11.63 -1.73
C ASP A 666 -31.66 -10.17 -1.32
N GLY A 667 -32.81 -9.60 -1.71
CA GLY A 667 -33.15 -8.22 -1.39
C GLY A 667 -32.92 -7.20 -2.51
N SER A 668 -33.11 -5.91 -2.17
CA SER A 668 -33.09 -4.78 -3.11
C SER A 668 -31.78 -3.97 -3.09
N ASN A 669 -30.81 -4.38 -2.26
CA ASN A 669 -29.54 -3.70 -2.14
C ASN A 669 -28.72 -3.79 -3.44
N LYS A 670 -27.82 -2.84 -3.64
CA LYS A 670 -27.05 -2.67 -4.87
C LYS A 670 -25.72 -3.45 -4.78
N LEU A 671 -25.37 -4.17 -5.85
CA LEU A 671 -24.07 -4.81 -6.02
C LEU A 671 -23.42 -4.31 -7.32
N PHE A 672 -22.29 -3.65 -7.22
CA PHE A 672 -21.56 -3.08 -8.35
C PHE A 672 -20.13 -3.59 -8.42
N LEU A 673 -19.66 -3.85 -9.65
CA LEU A 673 -18.25 -4.10 -9.96
C LEU A 673 -17.72 -3.03 -10.92
N HIS A 674 -16.61 -2.40 -10.56
CA HIS A 674 -15.85 -1.53 -11.45
C HIS A 674 -14.47 -2.11 -11.70
N MET A 675 -14.26 -2.69 -12.90
CA MET A 675 -12.97 -3.21 -13.36
C MET A 675 -12.23 -2.15 -14.16
N ASN A 676 -11.06 -1.72 -13.65
CA ASN A 676 -10.19 -0.81 -14.38
C ASN A 676 -9.34 -1.59 -15.39
N MET A 677 -9.59 -1.40 -16.67
CA MET A 677 -8.96 -2.18 -17.76
C MET A 677 -7.50 -1.78 -18.01
N ASP A 678 -7.06 -0.61 -17.55
CA ASP A 678 -5.74 -0.03 -17.85
C ASP A 678 -4.81 0.00 -16.64
N ALA A 679 -5.17 -0.71 -15.56
CA ALA A 679 -4.39 -0.65 -14.32
C ALA A 679 -4.32 -2.01 -13.61
N GLY A 680 -3.31 -2.12 -12.73
CA GLY A 680 -3.16 -3.21 -11.78
C GLY A 680 -3.55 -2.81 -10.35
N HIS A 681 -2.89 -3.41 -9.35
CA HIS A 681 -3.21 -3.28 -7.92
C HIS A 681 -3.20 -1.83 -7.40
N GLY A 682 -2.32 -0.99 -7.92
CA GLY A 682 -2.18 0.42 -7.51
C GLY A 682 -3.17 1.39 -8.16
N GLY A 683 -4.03 0.92 -9.07
CA GLY A 683 -4.92 1.77 -9.85
C GLY A 683 -4.20 2.55 -10.95
N LYS A 684 -4.84 3.61 -11.47
CA LYS A 684 -4.28 4.43 -12.56
C LYS A 684 -3.04 5.20 -12.13
N SER A 685 -2.06 5.30 -13.03
CA SER A 685 -0.86 6.13 -12.83
C SER A 685 -1.18 7.63 -12.98
N GLY A 686 -0.24 8.47 -12.55
CA GLY A 686 -0.42 9.91 -12.49
C GLY A 686 -0.99 10.40 -11.15
N ARG A 687 -0.77 11.68 -10.83
CA ARG A 687 -1.14 12.22 -9.51
C ARG A 687 -2.61 12.57 -9.37
N PHE A 688 -3.35 12.77 -10.49
CA PHE A 688 -4.76 13.16 -10.47
C PHE A 688 -5.70 12.04 -10.91
N ARG A 689 -5.36 11.29 -11.95
CA ARG A 689 -6.24 10.28 -12.57
C ARG A 689 -6.81 9.28 -11.55
N ARG A 690 -6.04 8.87 -10.56
CA ARG A 690 -6.46 7.93 -9.51
C ARG A 690 -7.63 8.43 -8.66
N TYR A 691 -7.85 9.74 -8.56
CA TYR A 691 -8.96 10.30 -7.78
C TYR A 691 -10.32 10.15 -8.44
N ARG A 692 -10.39 9.73 -9.71
CA ARG A 692 -11.64 9.34 -10.36
C ARG A 692 -12.31 8.17 -9.63
N GLN A 693 -11.53 7.18 -9.20
CA GLN A 693 -12.02 6.07 -8.40
C GLN A 693 -12.50 6.55 -7.02
N THR A 694 -11.75 7.42 -6.35
CA THR A 694 -12.18 8.00 -5.06
C THR A 694 -13.49 8.77 -5.20
N ALA A 695 -13.66 9.51 -6.30
CA ALA A 695 -14.91 10.24 -6.57
C ALA A 695 -16.09 9.27 -6.80
N LEU A 696 -15.89 8.16 -7.51
CA LEU A 696 -16.89 7.10 -7.67
C LEU A 696 -17.27 6.49 -6.31
N GLU A 697 -16.28 6.11 -5.49
CA GLU A 697 -16.49 5.53 -4.17
C GLU A 697 -17.28 6.49 -3.25
N TYR A 698 -16.94 7.78 -3.25
CA TYR A 698 -17.64 8.77 -2.43
C TYR A 698 -19.04 9.09 -2.97
N ALA A 699 -19.22 9.14 -4.28
CA ALA A 699 -20.53 9.32 -4.88
C ALA A 699 -21.46 8.15 -4.53
N PHE A 700 -20.94 6.91 -4.55
CA PHE A 700 -21.69 5.71 -4.11
C PHE A 700 -22.16 5.83 -2.64
N LEU A 701 -21.28 6.24 -1.73
CA LEU A 701 -21.65 6.41 -0.31
C LEU A 701 -22.72 7.50 -0.14
N LEU A 702 -22.54 8.65 -0.82
CA LEU A 702 -23.42 9.80 -0.71
C LEU A 702 -24.80 9.55 -1.36
N ASP A 703 -24.85 8.78 -2.45
CA ASP A 703 -26.10 8.32 -3.08
C ASP A 703 -26.93 7.45 -2.12
N LEU A 704 -26.28 6.54 -1.38
CA LEU A 704 -26.95 5.66 -0.42
C LEU A 704 -27.55 6.39 0.79
N VAL A 705 -27.09 7.57 1.12
CA VAL A 705 -27.65 8.38 2.22
C VAL A 705 -28.67 9.40 1.75
N GLY A 706 -29.02 9.39 0.46
CA GLY A 706 -30.05 10.28 -0.11
C GLY A 706 -29.78 11.76 0.05
N LYS A 707 -28.47 12.16 0.18
CA LYS A 707 -28.13 13.59 0.17
C LYS A 707 -28.35 14.13 -1.24
N ASP A 708 -29.03 15.27 -1.32
CA ASP A 708 -29.21 15.97 -2.58
C ASP A 708 -27.87 16.06 -3.32
N LEU A 709 -27.78 15.41 -4.49
CA LEU A 709 -26.63 15.44 -5.37
C LEU A 709 -26.54 16.78 -6.15
N ASN A 710 -27.46 17.72 -5.85
CA ASN A 710 -27.53 19.07 -6.39
C ASN A 710 -26.89 20.04 -5.38
N PHE A 711 -25.71 20.54 -5.69
CA PHE A 711 -25.07 21.65 -5.00
C PHE A 711 -24.91 22.85 -5.94
#